data_789b470ba5b64161f69516d4b0dc1234
#
_entry.id   789b470ba5b64161f69516d4b0dc1234
#
_cell.length_a   1.000
_cell.length_b   1.000
_cell.length_c   1.000
_cell.angle_alpha   90.00
_cell.angle_beta   90.00
_cell.angle_gamma   90.00
#
_symmetry.space_group_name_H-M   'P 1'
#
loop_
_entity.id
_entity.type
_entity.pdbx_description
1 polymer ?
#
loop_
_entity_poly.entity_id
_entity_poly.type
_entity_poly.pdbx_seq_one_letter_code
_entity_poly.pdbx_strand_id
1 'polypeptide(L)'
;MATWPDLTEYHEALQYPERSLGDPGLQKAQIEKDRFGMPKPATGGNAVAYKATEGQNVWAVRCFLRPISDHAERYAAISKHLQKNGAAHCTKFFYLADGLRIKGGTFPIVKMAWVQGPNLDRFVEGVLDKPRELAALREKFRALVRDIEVGKFAHGDLQHGNILVRGRDLLLIDYDGMWVPALIGRQATEIGHRAYQHPKRGMTDYGPYLDRFSALVIYLSLLALEVDRKLWDQYNTGDNLLFVREDFNEAGKSPIWSDLAALKNAEVSYLAGVLAAMVPRPVKDLPRLEAVLTKSAGVKPLQLKAGGPRAPEKPRWSDKPSKSGTAADLASQWKVVWTRPGEKMETRWKKEMKDGPVVVESEVEVVAPNPVPVATIALGALAAGVLIGTSVSPELGMVAAGGGLLVTRGITKPRKKRAFHTVIRPIEQQVLEQAKVAVPGHKSAVTSLQCTADGRRLSVVTKFGECAIWELDTDGYKVSSVRLPPFEQSAPASSNPKAAMVTDKGILAADLVSGLKVDLPVDASNRACAVAMTADGAKVAVGQQQGQVHVAEVMTKKMLVQISGMSSRVTALAFSEDATFLVIGWTNGTVQVHRLTPKAEKVAEGAHHRHAVTAAAAAPKGQAFASADDSGQVVLWGKNGQKQATATAGGRGVKALLFLGDQALAAGCADGTVKVLNPSSGAVLATHSLGATAVTALAFAKEKLALAAGTQSGQVTLLALET
;
A
#
# COMPACT_ATOMS: atom_id res chain seq x y z
N MET A 1 15.71 -11.10 -27.43
CA MET A 1 15.97 -11.43 -26.01
C MET A 1 14.66 -11.91 -25.41
N ALA A 2 14.65 -13.01 -24.66
CA ALA A 2 13.45 -13.44 -23.97
C ALA A 2 12.98 -12.34 -23.00
N THR A 3 11.68 -12.07 -22.98
CA THR A 3 11.09 -11.16 -22.01
C THR A 3 11.25 -11.75 -20.61
N TRP A 4 11.52 -10.90 -19.60
CA TRP A 4 11.64 -11.35 -18.22
C TRP A 4 10.29 -11.90 -17.74
N PRO A 5 10.26 -13.06 -17.01
CA PRO A 5 9.01 -13.69 -16.63
C PRO A 5 8.20 -12.86 -15.66
N ASP A 6 6.88 -12.90 -15.82
CA ASP A 6 5.92 -12.38 -14.86
C ASP A 6 5.53 -13.41 -13.79
N LEU A 7 4.69 -12.98 -12.84
CA LEU A 7 4.25 -13.84 -11.74
C LEU A 7 3.46 -15.07 -12.23
N THR A 8 2.69 -14.93 -13.31
CA THR A 8 1.89 -16.04 -13.87
C THR A 8 2.80 -17.08 -14.48
N GLU A 9 3.81 -16.65 -15.22
CA GLU A 9 4.80 -17.54 -15.83
C GLU A 9 5.60 -18.30 -14.78
N TYR A 10 5.91 -17.68 -13.65
CA TYR A 10 6.50 -18.36 -12.49
C TYR A 10 5.54 -19.38 -11.88
N HIS A 11 4.26 -19.05 -11.72
CA HIS A 11 3.24 -19.98 -11.22
C HIS A 11 3.09 -21.20 -12.14
N GLU A 12 2.99 -20.98 -13.46
CA GLU A 12 2.87 -22.04 -14.45
C GLU A 12 4.10 -22.96 -14.44
N ALA A 13 5.30 -22.38 -14.42
CA ALA A 13 6.54 -23.14 -14.41
C ALA A 13 6.68 -23.99 -13.14
N LEU A 14 6.36 -23.43 -11.98
CA LEU A 14 6.53 -24.11 -10.68
C LEU A 14 5.42 -25.11 -10.36
N GLN A 15 4.39 -25.24 -11.20
CA GLN A 15 3.48 -26.39 -11.15
C GLN A 15 4.18 -27.71 -11.54
N TYR A 16 5.22 -27.61 -12.38
CA TYR A 16 5.98 -28.73 -12.92
C TYR A 16 7.49 -28.58 -12.63
N PRO A 17 7.89 -28.63 -11.34
CA PRO A 17 9.26 -28.36 -10.92
C PRO A 17 10.29 -29.30 -11.60
N GLU A 18 9.89 -30.53 -11.91
CA GLU A 18 10.73 -31.53 -12.58
C GLU A 18 11.16 -31.10 -13.99
N ARG A 19 10.42 -30.23 -14.65
CA ARG A 19 10.71 -29.73 -16.01
C ARG A 19 11.30 -28.33 -16.02
N SER A 20 10.84 -27.51 -15.07
CA SER A 20 11.14 -26.08 -15.05
C SER A 20 12.36 -25.71 -14.22
N LEU A 21 12.63 -26.41 -13.11
CA LEU A 21 13.76 -26.10 -12.25
C LEU A 21 15.07 -26.72 -12.77
N GLY A 22 16.16 -25.96 -12.68
CA GLY A 22 17.50 -26.39 -13.10
C GLY A 22 18.24 -27.24 -12.05
N ASP A 23 17.94 -27.03 -10.76
CA ASP A 23 18.58 -27.72 -9.65
C ASP A 23 18.00 -29.12 -9.45
N PRO A 24 18.83 -30.21 -9.48
CA PRO A 24 18.32 -31.59 -9.39
C PRO A 24 17.56 -31.91 -8.09
N GLY A 25 17.87 -31.24 -6.99
CA GLY A 25 17.16 -31.39 -5.75
C GLY A 25 15.79 -30.71 -5.81
N LEU A 26 15.72 -29.48 -6.34
CA LEU A 26 14.48 -28.77 -6.51
C LEU A 26 13.55 -29.39 -7.55
N GLN A 27 14.07 -30.10 -8.55
CA GLN A 27 13.27 -30.89 -9.51
C GLN A 27 12.42 -31.97 -8.82
N LYS A 28 12.91 -32.50 -7.70
CA LYS A 28 12.21 -33.51 -6.90
C LYS A 28 11.39 -32.90 -5.74
N ALA A 29 11.45 -31.57 -5.56
CA ALA A 29 10.80 -30.89 -4.46
C ALA A 29 9.29 -30.74 -4.71
N GLN A 30 8.53 -30.84 -3.64
CA GLN A 30 7.12 -30.49 -3.62
C GLN A 30 6.99 -28.99 -3.34
N ILE A 31 6.48 -28.24 -4.30
CA ILE A 31 6.13 -26.82 -4.10
C ILE A 31 4.86 -26.73 -3.26
N GLU A 32 4.87 -25.90 -2.19
CA GLU A 32 3.68 -25.65 -1.39
C GLU A 32 2.60 -25.06 -2.27
N LYS A 33 1.41 -25.66 -2.22
CA LYS A 33 0.26 -25.26 -3.03
C LYS A 33 -0.80 -24.61 -2.12
N ASP A 34 -1.54 -23.70 -2.69
CA ASP A 34 -2.74 -23.15 -2.06
C ASP A 34 -3.91 -24.14 -2.13
N ARG A 35 -5.08 -23.75 -1.60
CA ARG A 35 -6.30 -24.57 -1.63
C ARG A 35 -6.80 -24.92 -3.03
N PHE A 36 -6.26 -24.29 -4.07
CA PHE A 36 -6.61 -24.53 -5.48
C PHE A 36 -5.58 -25.39 -6.21
N GLY A 37 -4.55 -25.85 -5.51
CA GLY A 37 -3.47 -26.65 -6.11
C GLY A 37 -2.43 -25.82 -6.85
N MET A 38 -2.47 -24.49 -6.76
CA MET A 38 -1.49 -23.59 -7.38
C MET A 38 -0.30 -23.33 -6.45
N PRO A 39 0.92 -23.12 -6.99
CA PRO A 39 2.05 -22.71 -6.20
C PRO A 39 1.72 -21.49 -5.34
N LYS A 40 1.87 -21.60 -4.02
CA LYS A 40 1.54 -20.54 -3.06
C LYS A 40 2.71 -19.57 -2.93
N PRO A 41 2.58 -18.31 -3.41
CA PRO A 41 3.64 -17.34 -3.33
C PRO A 41 3.70 -16.67 -1.96
N ALA A 42 4.92 -16.33 -1.52
CA ALA A 42 5.20 -15.30 -0.56
C ALA A 42 5.80 -14.12 -1.32
N THR A 43 5.05 -13.02 -1.48
CA THR A 43 5.44 -11.89 -2.33
C THR A 43 6.24 -10.86 -1.55
N GLY A 44 7.35 -10.39 -2.14
CA GLY A 44 8.11 -9.20 -1.74
C GLY A 44 8.20 -8.20 -2.90
N GLY A 45 8.78 -7.03 -2.66
CA GLY A 45 8.81 -5.93 -3.65
C GLY A 45 9.57 -6.25 -4.94
N ASN A 46 10.69 -7.00 -4.88
CA ASN A 46 11.58 -7.26 -6.02
C ASN A 46 11.57 -8.73 -6.49
N ALA A 47 11.04 -9.63 -5.69
CA ALA A 47 11.03 -11.06 -5.98
C ALA A 47 9.81 -11.73 -5.35
N VAL A 48 9.47 -12.90 -5.86
CA VAL A 48 8.47 -13.81 -5.30
C VAL A 48 9.16 -15.07 -4.82
N ALA A 49 8.81 -15.55 -3.63
CA ALA A 49 9.36 -16.77 -3.05
C ALA A 49 8.30 -17.87 -2.98
N TYR A 50 8.72 -19.11 -3.23
CA TYR A 50 7.88 -20.29 -3.11
C TYR A 50 8.55 -21.29 -2.16
N LYS A 51 7.76 -21.89 -1.29
CA LYS A 51 8.25 -22.94 -0.41
C LYS A 51 8.29 -24.28 -1.14
N ALA A 52 9.47 -24.90 -1.13
CA ALA A 52 9.75 -26.16 -1.78
C ALA A 52 10.28 -27.17 -0.76
N THR A 53 9.66 -28.35 -0.67
CA THR A 53 10.07 -29.42 0.25
C THR A 53 10.78 -30.54 -0.53
N GLU A 54 12.05 -30.75 -0.21
CA GLU A 54 12.93 -31.80 -0.80
C GLU A 54 13.34 -32.79 0.29
N GLY A 55 12.61 -33.86 0.44
CA GLY A 55 12.83 -34.80 1.56
C GLY A 55 12.68 -34.13 2.92
N GLN A 56 13.77 -34.10 3.70
CA GLN A 56 13.81 -33.39 4.98
C GLN A 56 14.19 -31.89 4.85
N ASN A 57 14.64 -31.47 3.68
CA ASN A 57 15.04 -30.09 3.46
C ASN A 57 13.86 -29.26 2.97
N VAL A 58 13.74 -28.05 3.51
CA VAL A 58 12.73 -27.08 3.06
C VAL A 58 13.45 -25.84 2.57
N TRP A 59 13.09 -25.40 1.37
CA TRP A 59 13.73 -24.30 0.66
C TRP A 59 12.73 -23.20 0.32
N ALA A 60 13.18 -21.95 0.31
CA ALA A 60 12.55 -20.85 -0.40
C ALA A 60 13.17 -20.77 -1.80
N VAL A 61 12.36 -20.95 -2.83
CA VAL A 61 12.72 -20.70 -4.23
C VAL A 61 12.32 -19.28 -4.55
N ARG A 62 13.29 -18.37 -4.61
CA ARG A 62 13.07 -16.94 -4.83
C ARG A 62 13.31 -16.60 -6.28
N CYS A 63 12.27 -16.15 -6.99
CA CYS A 63 12.26 -15.77 -8.40
C CYS A 63 12.22 -14.24 -8.52
N PHE A 64 13.10 -13.67 -9.32
CA PHE A 64 13.23 -12.22 -9.48
C PHE A 64 12.18 -11.67 -10.45
N LEU A 65 11.49 -10.59 -10.08
CA LEU A 65 10.46 -9.97 -10.93
C LEU A 65 11.03 -8.98 -11.96
N ARG A 66 12.34 -8.68 -11.88
CA ARG A 66 13.03 -7.80 -12.82
C ARG A 66 14.50 -8.19 -12.97
N PRO A 67 15.13 -7.90 -14.12
CA PRO A 67 16.56 -8.14 -14.29
C PRO A 67 17.39 -7.17 -13.47
N ILE A 68 18.47 -7.67 -12.86
CA ILE A 68 19.55 -6.86 -12.27
C ILE A 68 20.85 -7.35 -12.88
N SER A 69 21.57 -6.48 -13.57
CA SER A 69 22.69 -6.83 -14.46
C SER A 69 23.85 -7.54 -13.78
N ASP A 70 24.11 -7.27 -12.48
CA ASP A 70 25.26 -7.80 -11.74
C ASP A 70 24.87 -8.76 -10.59
N HIS A 71 23.63 -9.30 -10.61
CA HIS A 71 23.13 -10.21 -9.57
C HIS A 71 24.04 -11.41 -9.31
N ALA A 72 24.48 -12.09 -10.39
CA ALA A 72 25.33 -13.28 -10.25
C ALA A 72 26.63 -12.97 -9.50
N GLU A 73 27.28 -11.87 -9.86
CA GLU A 73 28.54 -11.43 -9.23
C GLU A 73 28.32 -11.02 -7.76
N ARG A 74 27.24 -10.30 -7.48
CA ARG A 74 26.88 -9.90 -6.11
C ARG A 74 26.62 -11.12 -5.23
N TYR A 75 25.75 -12.02 -5.66
CA TYR A 75 25.44 -13.21 -4.90
C TYR A 75 26.64 -14.16 -4.73
N ALA A 76 27.53 -14.26 -5.75
CA ALA A 76 28.77 -14.99 -5.61
C ALA A 76 29.71 -14.36 -4.56
N ALA A 77 29.85 -13.04 -4.58
CA ALA A 77 30.66 -12.31 -3.60
C ALA A 77 30.10 -12.47 -2.17
N ILE A 78 28.79 -12.32 -2.01
CA ILE A 78 28.09 -12.46 -0.73
C ILE A 78 28.24 -13.89 -0.20
N SER A 79 27.94 -14.92 -1.03
CA SER A 79 28.07 -16.31 -0.65
C SER A 79 29.49 -16.67 -0.20
N LYS A 80 30.50 -16.29 -0.98
CA LYS A 80 31.91 -16.49 -0.65
C LYS A 80 32.30 -15.84 0.67
N HIS A 81 31.82 -14.61 0.91
CA HIS A 81 32.11 -13.86 2.13
C HIS A 81 31.50 -14.50 3.36
N LEU A 82 30.20 -14.85 3.31
CA LEU A 82 29.48 -15.46 4.42
C LEU A 82 30.00 -16.86 4.77
N GLN A 83 30.38 -17.66 3.75
CA GLN A 83 31.02 -18.97 3.98
C GLN A 83 32.37 -18.84 4.71
N LYS A 84 33.18 -17.83 4.38
CA LYS A 84 34.49 -17.63 4.98
C LYS A 84 34.43 -17.11 6.40
N ASN A 85 33.49 -16.20 6.69
CA ASN A 85 33.47 -15.44 7.94
C ASN A 85 32.43 -15.96 8.95
N GLY A 86 31.69 -17.03 8.64
CA GLY A 86 30.73 -17.68 9.52
C GLY A 86 29.61 -16.72 9.96
N ALA A 87 28.54 -16.65 9.22
CA ALA A 87 27.42 -15.78 9.57
C ALA A 87 26.35 -16.61 10.29
N ALA A 88 26.41 -16.69 11.62
CA ALA A 88 25.47 -17.46 12.45
C ALA A 88 23.99 -17.04 12.24
N HIS A 89 23.77 -15.77 11.93
CA HIS A 89 22.44 -15.22 11.71
C HIS A 89 21.98 -15.21 10.24
N CYS A 90 22.79 -15.72 9.31
CA CYS A 90 22.42 -15.80 7.89
C CYS A 90 21.97 -17.19 7.51
N THR A 91 20.88 -17.28 6.75
CA THR A 91 20.39 -18.54 6.22
C THR A 91 21.25 -19.01 5.04
N LYS A 92 21.43 -20.32 4.91
CA LYS A 92 22.13 -20.92 3.77
C LYS A 92 21.38 -20.62 2.48
N PHE A 93 22.10 -20.16 1.46
CA PHE A 93 21.51 -19.91 0.14
C PHE A 93 22.45 -20.24 -1.01
N PHE A 94 21.88 -20.39 -2.20
CA PHE A 94 22.58 -20.64 -3.46
C PHE A 94 21.94 -19.76 -4.54
N TYR A 95 22.76 -19.03 -5.27
CA TYR A 95 22.35 -18.38 -6.50
C TYR A 95 22.50 -19.34 -7.65
N LEU A 96 21.44 -19.60 -8.39
CA LEU A 96 21.38 -20.52 -9.50
C LEU A 96 21.09 -19.69 -10.76
N ALA A 97 22.11 -19.47 -11.59
CA ALA A 97 22.00 -18.64 -12.80
C ALA A 97 20.98 -19.23 -13.81
N ASP A 98 21.01 -20.55 -13.98
CA ASP A 98 20.08 -21.29 -14.83
C ASP A 98 19.02 -22.01 -14.00
N GLY A 99 18.52 -21.32 -12.97
CA GLY A 99 17.69 -21.91 -11.93
C GLY A 99 16.27 -22.26 -12.37
N LEU A 100 15.73 -21.55 -13.34
CA LEU A 100 14.36 -21.74 -13.81
C LEU A 100 14.26 -21.61 -15.34
N ARG A 101 13.55 -22.52 -15.98
CA ARG A 101 13.32 -22.56 -17.43
C ARG A 101 11.88 -22.18 -17.74
N ILE A 102 11.68 -21.13 -18.54
CA ILE A 102 10.35 -20.64 -18.95
C ILE A 102 10.40 -20.27 -20.43
N LYS A 103 9.49 -20.82 -21.24
CA LYS A 103 9.32 -20.50 -22.67
C LYS A 103 10.63 -20.51 -23.48
N GLY A 104 11.50 -21.47 -23.22
CA GLY A 104 12.79 -21.61 -23.90
C GLY A 104 13.91 -20.70 -23.39
N GLY A 105 13.64 -19.82 -22.43
CA GLY A 105 14.65 -19.03 -21.70
C GLY A 105 15.02 -19.64 -20.36
N THR A 106 16.19 -19.27 -19.84
CA THR A 106 16.64 -19.61 -18.49
C THR A 106 16.73 -18.33 -17.63
N PHE A 107 16.29 -18.42 -16.38
CA PHE A 107 16.22 -17.29 -15.46
C PHE A 107 16.84 -17.64 -14.11
N PRO A 108 17.55 -16.71 -13.49
CA PRO A 108 18.17 -16.94 -12.20
C PRO A 108 17.13 -17.02 -11.07
N ILE A 109 17.44 -17.85 -10.08
CA ILE A 109 16.71 -17.94 -8.83
C ILE A 109 17.68 -17.96 -7.65
N VAL A 110 17.18 -17.69 -6.46
CA VAL A 110 17.89 -17.98 -5.20
C VAL A 110 17.18 -19.14 -4.49
N LYS A 111 17.93 -20.23 -4.26
CA LYS A 111 17.53 -21.34 -3.38
C LYS A 111 18.04 -21.00 -1.98
N MET A 112 17.15 -20.71 -1.04
CA MET A 112 17.48 -20.31 0.34
C MET A 112 16.85 -21.30 1.33
N ALA A 113 17.54 -21.64 2.42
CA ALA A 113 16.94 -22.48 3.44
C ALA A 113 15.70 -21.80 4.03
N TRP A 114 14.58 -22.53 4.07
CA TRP A 114 13.33 -22.03 4.63
C TRP A 114 13.44 -21.91 6.13
N VAL A 115 13.16 -20.75 6.67
CA VAL A 115 13.13 -20.49 8.10
C VAL A 115 11.69 -20.59 8.59
N GLN A 116 11.42 -21.52 9.50
CA GLN A 116 10.13 -21.62 10.15
C GLN A 116 10.11 -20.69 11.37
N GLY A 117 9.29 -19.66 11.33
CA GLY A 117 9.14 -18.69 12.41
C GLY A 117 8.45 -17.42 11.95
N PRO A 118 7.88 -16.62 12.86
CA PRO A 118 7.30 -15.32 12.53
C PRO A 118 8.40 -14.29 12.24
N ASN A 119 8.03 -13.24 11.52
CA ASN A 119 8.84 -12.03 11.41
C ASN A 119 8.94 -11.34 12.77
N LEU A 120 9.93 -10.46 12.91
CA LEU A 120 10.22 -9.77 14.17
C LEU A 120 9.00 -9.00 14.71
N ASP A 121 8.27 -8.29 13.86
CA ASP A 121 7.06 -7.54 14.26
C ASP A 121 5.97 -8.47 14.82
N ARG A 122 5.71 -9.60 14.17
CA ARG A 122 4.72 -10.59 14.64
C ARG A 122 5.14 -11.27 15.94
N PHE A 123 6.43 -11.51 16.10
CA PHE A 123 6.95 -12.03 17.36
C PHE A 123 6.79 -11.00 18.47
N VAL A 124 7.17 -9.73 18.21
CA VAL A 124 7.02 -8.63 19.18
C VAL A 124 5.57 -8.48 19.59
N GLU A 125 4.62 -8.47 18.65
CA GLU A 125 3.19 -8.40 18.93
C GLU A 125 2.73 -9.52 19.89
N GLY A 126 3.25 -10.74 19.72
CA GLY A 126 2.93 -11.90 20.58
C GLY A 126 3.53 -11.86 21.99
N VAL A 127 4.48 -10.95 22.24
CA VAL A 127 5.21 -10.87 23.52
C VAL A 127 5.15 -9.47 24.18
N LEU A 128 4.29 -8.57 23.70
CA LEU A 128 4.15 -7.20 24.22
C LEU A 128 3.88 -7.15 25.74
N ASP A 129 3.13 -8.12 26.27
CA ASP A 129 2.83 -8.22 27.70
C ASP A 129 3.91 -8.96 28.50
N LYS A 130 5.06 -9.27 27.86
CA LYS A 130 6.15 -10.05 28.45
C LYS A 130 7.48 -9.29 28.38
N PRO A 131 7.72 -8.28 29.20
CA PRO A 131 8.89 -7.41 29.11
C PRO A 131 10.22 -8.17 29.21
N ARG A 132 10.26 -9.30 29.94
CA ARG A 132 11.46 -10.16 29.99
C ARG A 132 11.78 -10.84 28.67
N GLU A 133 10.76 -11.23 27.89
CA GLU A 133 10.96 -11.80 26.55
C GLU A 133 11.40 -10.71 25.56
N LEU A 134 10.85 -9.49 25.66
CA LEU A 134 11.31 -8.34 24.89
C LEU A 134 12.77 -7.99 25.19
N ALA A 135 13.17 -7.96 26.46
CA ALA A 135 14.55 -7.74 26.87
C ALA A 135 15.50 -8.80 26.30
N ALA A 136 15.11 -10.08 26.40
CA ALA A 136 15.89 -11.17 25.82
C ALA A 136 16.01 -11.06 24.29
N LEU A 137 14.92 -10.68 23.60
CA LEU A 137 14.91 -10.44 22.17
C LEU A 137 15.84 -9.28 21.78
N ARG A 138 15.81 -8.17 22.53
CA ARG A 138 16.67 -7.01 22.34
C ARG A 138 18.16 -7.36 22.47
N GLU A 139 18.54 -8.17 23.46
CA GLU A 139 19.92 -8.63 23.60
C GLU A 139 20.34 -9.59 22.46
N LYS A 140 19.44 -10.45 22.01
CA LYS A 140 19.68 -11.27 20.80
C LYS A 140 19.86 -10.41 19.56
N PHE A 141 19.05 -9.36 19.40
CA PHE A 141 19.20 -8.42 18.29
C PHE A 141 20.54 -7.64 18.37
N ARG A 142 20.95 -7.24 19.57
CA ARG A 142 22.27 -6.64 19.80
C ARG A 142 23.40 -7.58 19.36
N ALA A 143 23.31 -8.87 19.72
CA ALA A 143 24.29 -9.88 19.30
C ALA A 143 24.33 -10.03 17.77
N LEU A 144 23.16 -10.07 17.12
CA LEU A 144 23.05 -10.12 15.66
C LEU A 144 23.75 -8.92 14.99
N VAL A 145 23.52 -7.70 15.48
CA VAL A 145 24.16 -6.49 14.92
C VAL A 145 25.67 -6.53 15.11
N ARG A 146 26.14 -7.01 16.27
CA ARG A 146 27.57 -7.19 16.52
C ARG A 146 28.20 -8.20 15.55
N ASP A 147 27.51 -9.31 15.28
CA ASP A 147 27.99 -10.34 14.36
C ASP A 147 28.05 -9.84 12.92
N ILE A 148 27.10 -8.99 12.48
CA ILE A 148 27.16 -8.28 11.20
C ILE A 148 28.44 -7.43 11.11
N GLU A 149 28.73 -6.65 12.14
CA GLU A 149 29.90 -5.75 12.15
C GLU A 149 31.23 -6.49 12.22
N VAL A 150 31.31 -7.53 13.07
CA VAL A 150 32.51 -8.41 13.17
C VAL A 150 32.71 -9.18 11.87
N GLY A 151 31.64 -9.65 11.26
CA GLY A 151 31.63 -10.34 9.98
C GLY A 151 31.96 -9.44 8.80
N LYS A 152 32.10 -8.12 9.00
CA LYS A 152 32.40 -7.13 7.96
C LYS A 152 31.45 -7.19 6.77
N PHE A 153 30.17 -7.28 7.02
CA PHE A 153 29.11 -7.13 6.00
C PHE A 153 28.03 -6.19 6.51
N ALA A 154 27.14 -5.78 5.63
CA ALA A 154 25.91 -5.09 5.99
C ALA A 154 24.76 -5.73 5.24
N HIS A 155 23.61 -5.89 5.90
CA HIS A 155 22.40 -6.44 5.27
C HIS A 155 21.83 -5.50 4.23
N GLY A 156 21.91 -4.21 4.49
CA GLY A 156 21.48 -3.15 3.56
C GLY A 156 19.97 -2.89 3.58
N ASP A 157 19.15 -3.83 4.03
CA ASP A 157 17.73 -3.66 4.33
C ASP A 157 17.37 -4.34 5.65
N LEU A 158 18.06 -3.94 6.72
CA LEU A 158 17.79 -4.45 8.07
C LEU A 158 16.49 -3.85 8.59
N GLN A 159 15.42 -4.66 8.61
CA GLN A 159 14.07 -4.27 9.01
C GLN A 159 13.30 -5.48 9.56
N HIS A 160 12.16 -5.24 10.21
CA HIS A 160 11.37 -6.27 10.91
C HIS A 160 10.96 -7.45 10.02
N GLY A 161 10.61 -7.20 8.76
CA GLY A 161 10.18 -8.23 7.81
C GLY A 161 11.31 -9.15 7.35
N ASN A 162 12.57 -8.68 7.42
CA ASN A 162 13.76 -9.41 7.01
C ASN A 162 14.47 -10.14 8.18
N ILE A 163 13.90 -10.08 9.39
CA ILE A 163 14.37 -10.77 10.58
C ILE A 163 13.32 -11.78 11.02
N LEU A 164 13.64 -13.07 10.89
CA LEU A 164 12.78 -14.16 11.34
C LEU A 164 13.19 -14.66 12.72
N VAL A 165 12.21 -14.98 13.56
CA VAL A 165 12.43 -15.49 14.92
C VAL A 165 12.14 -16.98 14.93
N ARG A 166 13.20 -17.81 15.09
CA ARG A 166 13.13 -19.26 15.23
C ARG A 166 13.48 -19.69 16.64
N GLY A 167 12.47 -19.99 17.43
CA GLY A 167 12.68 -20.24 18.86
C GLY A 167 13.22 -19.00 19.56
N ARG A 168 14.53 -18.98 19.87
CA ARG A 168 15.22 -17.82 20.45
C ARG A 168 16.28 -17.21 19.53
N ASP A 169 16.44 -17.73 18.32
CA ASP A 169 17.44 -17.26 17.37
C ASP A 169 16.83 -16.30 16.38
N LEU A 170 17.59 -15.27 15.99
CA LEU A 170 17.25 -14.33 14.95
C LEU A 170 17.99 -14.71 13.66
N LEU A 171 17.27 -14.81 12.57
CA LEU A 171 17.81 -15.18 11.26
C LEU A 171 17.44 -14.12 10.22
N LEU A 172 18.44 -13.73 9.45
CA LEU A 172 18.30 -12.79 8.36
C LEU A 172 17.88 -13.51 7.06
N ILE A 173 17.00 -12.88 6.32
CA ILE A 173 16.58 -13.27 4.97
C ILE A 173 16.66 -12.06 4.06
N ASP A 174 16.60 -12.28 2.74
CA ASP A 174 16.63 -11.23 1.71
C ASP A 174 17.95 -10.46 1.63
N TYR A 175 18.89 -10.98 0.81
CA TYR A 175 20.24 -10.45 0.70
C TYR A 175 20.47 -9.53 -0.51
N ASP A 176 19.43 -9.06 -1.20
CA ASP A 176 19.55 -8.24 -2.40
C ASP A 176 20.28 -6.91 -2.13
N GLY A 177 20.04 -6.31 -0.97
CA GLY A 177 20.70 -5.08 -0.53
C GLY A 177 22.07 -5.27 0.13
N MET A 178 22.52 -6.53 0.34
CA MET A 178 23.70 -6.83 1.16
C MET A 178 24.99 -6.30 0.56
N TRP A 179 25.80 -5.68 1.42
CA TRP A 179 27.16 -5.28 1.12
C TRP A 179 28.19 -6.20 1.78
N VAL A 180 29.23 -6.53 1.03
CA VAL A 180 30.44 -7.21 1.51
C VAL A 180 31.67 -6.53 0.95
N PRO A 181 32.90 -6.68 1.54
CA PRO A 181 34.11 -5.98 1.09
C PRO A 181 34.44 -6.14 -0.40
N ALA A 182 34.12 -7.28 -1.01
CA ALA A 182 34.32 -7.52 -2.44
C ALA A 182 33.43 -6.64 -3.34
N LEU A 183 32.41 -5.97 -2.79
CA LEU A 183 31.50 -5.08 -3.52
C LEU A 183 31.83 -3.60 -3.32
N ILE A 184 33.00 -3.27 -2.77
CA ILE A 184 33.44 -1.88 -2.60
C ILE A 184 33.47 -1.15 -3.95
N GLY A 185 33.00 0.11 -3.97
CA GLY A 185 32.93 0.93 -5.18
C GLY A 185 31.70 0.69 -6.05
N ARG A 186 30.87 -0.30 -5.77
CA ARG A 186 29.58 -0.51 -6.44
C ARG A 186 28.51 0.39 -5.83
N GLN A 187 27.36 0.48 -6.50
CA GLN A 187 26.16 1.14 -5.98
C GLN A 187 25.22 0.11 -5.36
N ALA A 188 24.35 0.55 -4.45
CA ALA A 188 23.27 -0.27 -3.93
C ALA A 188 22.28 -0.67 -5.04
N THR A 189 21.62 -1.81 -4.88
CA THR A 189 20.52 -2.27 -5.76
C THR A 189 19.19 -1.71 -5.33
N GLU A 190 19.10 -1.32 -4.05
CA GLU A 190 17.90 -0.78 -3.40
C GLU A 190 18.29 0.10 -2.20
N ILE A 191 17.38 0.95 -1.75
CA ILE A 191 17.58 1.79 -0.56
C ILE A 191 17.13 1.05 0.71
N GLY A 192 16.26 0.04 0.58
CA GLY A 192 15.65 -0.69 1.69
C GLY A 192 14.43 0.02 2.27
N HIS A 193 13.88 -0.56 3.35
CA HIS A 193 12.59 -0.16 3.92
C HIS A 193 12.64 1.22 4.58
N ARG A 194 11.78 2.14 4.11
CA ARG A 194 11.80 3.57 4.44
C ARG A 194 11.71 3.90 5.94
N ALA A 195 11.01 3.11 6.73
CA ALA A 195 10.87 3.30 8.18
C ALA A 195 12.14 2.98 8.98
N TYR A 196 13.10 2.28 8.37
CA TYR A 196 14.34 1.84 9.03
C TYR A 196 15.59 2.48 8.44
N GLN A 197 15.48 3.08 7.25
CA GLN A 197 16.64 3.63 6.57
C GLN A 197 16.86 5.10 6.91
N HIS A 198 18.14 5.47 6.95
CA HIS A 198 18.52 6.85 7.17
C HIS A 198 17.88 7.79 6.12
N PRO A 199 17.29 8.93 6.50
CA PRO A 199 16.52 9.79 5.58
C PRO A 199 17.34 10.32 4.39
N LYS A 200 18.65 10.43 4.52
CA LYS A 200 19.55 10.90 3.46
C LYS A 200 20.22 9.77 2.66
N ARG A 201 19.88 8.50 2.93
CA ARG A 201 20.46 7.37 2.20
C ARG A 201 20.07 7.39 0.73
N GLY A 202 21.07 7.33 -0.14
CA GLY A 202 20.91 7.20 -1.59
C GLY A 202 21.56 5.92 -2.12
N MET A 203 21.41 5.66 -3.43
CA MET A 203 21.98 4.47 -4.09
C MET A 203 23.51 4.45 -4.09
N THR A 204 24.15 5.60 -3.92
CA THR A 204 25.61 5.73 -3.81
C THR A 204 26.13 5.43 -2.41
N ASP A 205 25.26 5.42 -1.40
CA ASP A 205 25.61 5.00 -0.05
C ASP A 205 25.57 3.46 0.01
N TYR A 206 26.73 2.84 -0.27
CA TYR A 206 26.87 1.40 -0.28
C TYR A 206 28.17 0.99 0.39
N GLY A 207 28.08 0.49 1.63
CA GLY A 207 29.24 0.25 2.47
C GLY A 207 28.91 -0.45 3.80
N PRO A 208 29.91 -0.67 4.66
CA PRO A 208 29.76 -1.40 5.94
C PRO A 208 28.90 -0.66 6.98
N TYR A 209 28.48 0.54 6.69
CA TYR A 209 27.73 1.42 7.59
C TYR A 209 26.20 1.39 7.35
N LEU A 210 25.72 0.63 6.37
CA LEU A 210 24.33 0.66 5.92
C LEU A 210 23.31 0.38 7.03
N ASP A 211 23.62 -0.57 7.92
CA ASP A 211 22.69 -1.03 8.93
C ASP A 211 22.74 -0.23 10.24
N ARG A 212 23.66 0.75 10.38
CA ARG A 212 23.89 1.44 11.66
C ARG A 212 22.69 2.27 12.13
N PHE A 213 21.96 2.86 11.19
CA PHE A 213 20.75 3.61 11.50
C PHE A 213 19.60 2.65 11.89
N SER A 214 19.31 1.68 11.03
CA SER A 214 18.26 0.68 11.26
C SER A 214 18.49 -0.15 12.53
N ALA A 215 19.74 -0.45 12.85
CA ALA A 215 20.09 -1.13 14.09
C ALA A 215 19.68 -0.33 15.34
N LEU A 216 19.93 0.99 15.35
CA LEU A 216 19.51 1.82 16.47
C LEU A 216 17.99 2.02 16.50
N VAL A 217 17.34 2.16 15.35
CA VAL A 217 15.86 2.25 15.25
C VAL A 217 15.21 1.00 15.86
N ILE A 218 15.66 -0.20 15.48
CA ILE A 218 15.09 -1.46 15.98
C ILE A 218 15.40 -1.64 17.47
N TYR A 219 16.65 -1.44 17.88
CA TYR A 219 17.06 -1.60 19.26
C TYR A 219 16.30 -0.66 20.22
N LEU A 220 16.17 0.61 19.84
CA LEU A 220 15.40 1.60 20.61
C LEU A 220 13.92 1.26 20.64
N SER A 221 13.34 0.79 19.53
CA SER A 221 11.95 0.35 19.50
C SER A 221 11.69 -0.80 20.49
N LEU A 222 12.55 -1.82 20.50
CA LEU A 222 12.42 -2.95 21.42
C LEU A 222 12.58 -2.50 22.89
N LEU A 223 13.54 -1.64 23.20
CA LEU A 223 13.74 -1.10 24.54
C LEU A 223 12.55 -0.24 25.00
N ALA A 224 12.02 0.60 24.13
CA ALA A 224 10.88 1.45 24.45
C ALA A 224 9.62 0.62 24.72
N LEU A 225 9.39 -0.45 23.95
CA LEU A 225 8.27 -1.39 24.15
C LEU A 225 8.43 -2.23 25.44
N GLU A 226 9.67 -2.54 25.84
CA GLU A 226 9.96 -3.16 27.14
C GLU A 226 9.54 -2.26 28.30
N VAL A 227 9.69 -0.93 28.14
CA VAL A 227 9.33 0.08 29.16
C VAL A 227 7.84 0.40 29.15
N ASP A 228 7.24 0.60 27.98
CA ASP A 228 5.82 0.86 27.82
C ASP A 228 5.26 0.23 26.53
N ARG A 229 4.52 -0.86 26.69
CA ARG A 229 3.87 -1.55 25.58
C ARG A 229 2.84 -0.69 24.83
N LYS A 230 2.26 0.33 25.47
CA LYS A 230 1.26 1.21 24.84
C LYS A 230 1.79 1.96 23.63
N LEU A 231 3.11 2.11 23.52
CA LEU A 231 3.74 2.66 22.33
C LEU A 231 3.46 1.82 21.08
N TRP A 232 3.27 0.51 21.22
CA TRP A 232 2.88 -0.35 20.11
C TRP A 232 1.53 0.06 19.54
N ASP A 233 0.51 0.15 20.39
CA ASP A 233 -0.85 0.53 20.01
C ASP A 233 -0.90 1.94 19.41
N GLN A 234 0.06 2.81 19.79
CA GLN A 234 0.12 4.21 19.39
C GLN A 234 0.92 4.44 18.10
N TYR A 235 1.98 3.67 17.85
CA TYR A 235 2.97 3.93 16.80
C TYR A 235 3.17 2.82 15.79
N ASN A 236 2.76 1.58 16.07
CA ASN A 236 2.82 0.51 15.08
C ASN A 236 1.73 0.69 14.02
N THR A 237 2.13 0.72 12.76
CA THR A 237 1.21 0.84 11.60
C THR A 237 1.09 -0.50 10.85
N GLY A 238 1.76 -1.57 11.34
CA GLY A 238 1.87 -2.88 10.69
C GLY A 238 2.97 -2.97 9.64
N ASP A 239 3.64 -1.86 9.34
CA ASP A 239 4.77 -1.78 8.41
C ASP A 239 6.04 -1.22 9.10
N ASN A 240 6.03 -1.17 10.42
CA ASN A 240 7.12 -0.67 11.27
C ASN A 240 7.06 -1.31 12.65
N LEU A 241 8.06 -1.06 13.50
CA LEU A 241 7.93 -1.31 14.95
C LEU A 241 7.32 -0.09 15.65
N LEU A 242 8.05 1.03 15.70
CA LEU A 242 7.56 2.27 16.30
C LEU A 242 7.70 3.48 15.36
N PHE A 243 8.84 3.61 14.67
CA PHE A 243 9.14 4.77 13.85
C PHE A 243 8.60 4.63 12.43
N VAL A 244 8.17 5.74 11.83
CA VAL A 244 7.89 5.88 10.42
C VAL A 244 8.88 6.86 9.78
N ARG A 245 8.97 6.88 8.45
CA ARG A 245 9.89 7.78 7.73
C ARG A 245 9.73 9.24 8.12
N GLU A 246 8.53 9.66 8.34
CA GLU A 246 8.13 11.04 8.66
C GLU A 246 8.70 11.52 9.98
N ASP A 247 8.94 10.62 10.94
CA ASP A 247 9.55 10.94 12.23
C ASP A 247 11.00 11.45 12.09
N PHE A 248 11.65 11.09 10.96
CA PHE A 248 13.03 11.49 10.66
C PHE A 248 13.13 12.74 9.77
N ASN A 249 12.02 13.27 9.24
CA ASN A 249 12.05 14.51 8.44
C ASN A 249 12.46 15.71 9.29
N GLU A 250 11.95 15.78 10.52
CA GLU A 250 12.31 16.78 11.52
C GLU A 250 12.59 16.08 12.86
N ALA A 251 13.81 15.60 12.99
CA ALA A 251 14.23 14.84 14.15
C ALA A 251 13.97 15.60 15.47
N GLY A 252 13.32 14.92 16.41
CA GLY A 252 12.96 15.48 17.72
C GLY A 252 11.65 16.26 17.75
N LYS A 253 10.92 16.40 16.61
CA LYS A 253 9.68 17.21 16.57
C LYS A 253 8.40 16.38 16.45
N SER A 254 8.44 15.18 15.88
CA SER A 254 7.24 14.34 15.82
C SER A 254 6.89 13.79 17.22
N PRO A 255 5.64 13.38 17.42
CA PRO A 255 5.12 12.96 18.73
C PRO A 255 5.90 11.86 19.41
N ILE A 256 6.38 10.87 18.65
CA ILE A 256 7.14 9.76 19.21
C ILE A 256 8.36 10.23 20.03
N TRP A 257 9.04 11.29 19.60
CA TRP A 257 10.21 11.81 20.31
C TRP A 257 9.86 12.34 21.69
N SER A 258 8.74 13.06 21.80
CA SER A 258 8.25 13.60 23.07
C SER A 258 7.74 12.49 24.00
N ASP A 259 7.11 11.46 23.45
CA ASP A 259 6.60 10.32 24.22
C ASP A 259 7.75 9.44 24.72
N LEU A 260 8.78 9.19 23.92
CA LEU A 260 10.00 8.52 24.36
C LEU A 260 10.72 9.30 25.48
N ALA A 261 10.75 10.64 25.39
CA ALA A 261 11.30 11.48 26.45
C ALA A 261 10.45 11.45 27.73
N ALA A 262 9.14 11.25 27.62
CA ALA A 262 8.20 11.16 28.74
C ALA A 262 8.27 9.85 29.52
N LEU A 263 8.85 8.79 28.97
CA LEU A 263 8.97 7.46 29.62
C LEU A 263 9.81 7.48 30.90
N LYS A 264 10.51 8.58 31.23
CA LYS A 264 11.39 8.71 32.41
C LYS A 264 12.43 7.59 32.53
N ASN A 265 12.80 6.98 31.41
CA ASN A 265 13.86 5.99 31.29
C ASN A 265 15.10 6.64 30.68
N ALA A 266 16.19 6.67 31.45
CA ALA A 266 17.41 7.38 31.05
C ALA A 266 18.07 6.79 29.79
N GLU A 267 17.98 5.46 29.60
CA GLU A 267 18.55 4.79 28.43
C GLU A 267 17.72 5.08 27.18
N VAL A 268 16.39 5.00 27.27
CA VAL A 268 15.49 5.37 26.16
C VAL A 268 15.72 6.83 25.76
N SER A 269 15.75 7.76 26.72
CA SER A 269 15.97 9.19 26.44
C SER A 269 17.33 9.45 25.79
N TYR A 270 18.38 8.77 26.26
CA TYR A 270 19.71 8.88 25.67
C TYR A 270 19.74 8.35 24.22
N LEU A 271 19.24 7.14 23.97
CA LEU A 271 19.25 6.52 22.65
C LEU A 271 18.37 7.27 21.65
N ALA A 272 17.21 7.74 22.09
CA ALA A 272 16.35 8.60 21.27
C ALA A 272 17.04 9.91 20.89
N GLY A 273 17.73 10.56 21.85
CA GLY A 273 18.53 11.75 21.59
C GLY A 273 19.69 11.50 20.63
N VAL A 274 20.36 10.34 20.72
CA VAL A 274 21.40 9.94 19.76
C VAL A 274 20.83 9.68 18.37
N LEU A 275 19.70 8.94 18.28
CA LEU A 275 19.04 8.67 17.00
C LEU A 275 18.64 9.97 16.29
N ALA A 276 18.04 10.92 17.04
CA ALA A 276 17.70 12.23 16.50
C ALA A 276 18.93 13.00 16.03
N ALA A 277 20.06 12.92 16.77
CA ALA A 277 21.33 13.57 16.39
C ALA A 277 22.02 12.88 15.20
N MET A 278 21.68 11.64 14.87
CA MET A 278 22.19 10.94 13.69
C MET A 278 21.53 11.41 12.38
N VAL A 279 20.27 11.84 12.42
CA VAL A 279 19.50 12.23 11.23
C VAL A 279 20.17 13.30 10.35
N PRO A 280 20.79 14.38 10.87
CA PRO A 280 21.48 15.37 10.02
C PRO A 280 22.83 14.88 9.48
N ARG A 281 23.41 13.79 10.00
CA ARG A 281 24.75 13.31 9.64
C ARG A 281 24.79 12.62 8.27
N PRO A 282 25.96 12.56 7.60
CA PRO A 282 26.14 11.66 6.46
C PRO A 282 26.03 10.19 6.88
N VAL A 283 25.47 9.35 6.02
CA VAL A 283 25.24 7.92 6.30
C VAL A 283 26.52 7.18 6.68
N LYS A 284 27.61 7.50 6.01
CA LYS A 284 28.94 6.88 6.25
C LYS A 284 29.56 7.20 7.63
N ASP A 285 29.14 8.32 8.22
CA ASP A 285 29.69 8.83 9.49
C ASP A 285 28.85 8.40 10.72
N LEU A 286 27.88 7.52 10.53
CA LEU A 286 27.05 7.02 11.60
C LEU A 286 27.83 6.07 12.50
N PRO A 287 27.67 6.14 13.84
CA PRO A 287 28.35 5.26 14.78
C PRO A 287 27.79 3.85 14.75
N ARG A 288 28.57 2.89 15.20
CA ARG A 288 28.13 1.52 15.46
C ARG A 288 27.22 1.48 16.66
N LEU A 289 26.27 0.51 16.69
CA LEU A 289 25.35 0.34 17.81
C LEU A 289 26.10 0.16 19.15
N GLU A 290 27.15 -0.68 19.20
CA GLU A 290 27.95 -0.89 20.40
C GLU A 290 28.61 0.40 20.91
N ALA A 291 29.12 1.25 20.00
CA ALA A 291 29.70 2.53 20.40
C ALA A 291 28.63 3.49 20.98
N VAL A 292 27.39 3.42 20.49
CA VAL A 292 26.27 4.18 21.05
C VAL A 292 25.91 3.67 22.44
N LEU A 293 25.77 2.36 22.61
CA LEU A 293 25.39 1.72 23.88
C LEU A 293 26.46 1.94 24.98
N THR A 294 27.75 1.92 24.62
CA THR A 294 28.85 2.17 25.55
C THR A 294 29.17 3.68 25.71
N LYS A 295 28.37 4.56 25.09
CA LYS A 295 28.57 6.03 25.10
C LYS A 295 29.92 6.50 24.54
N SER A 296 30.61 5.65 23.78
CA SER A 296 31.89 5.95 23.14
C SER A 296 31.78 6.49 21.70
N ALA A 297 30.53 6.71 21.22
CA ALA A 297 30.22 7.10 19.84
C ALA A 297 30.64 8.53 19.48
N GLY A 298 30.99 9.38 20.44
CA GLY A 298 31.29 10.79 20.21
C GLY A 298 30.10 11.61 19.67
N VAL A 299 28.88 11.08 19.77
CA VAL A 299 27.64 11.76 19.37
C VAL A 299 27.02 12.40 20.60
N LYS A 300 26.88 13.73 20.60
CA LYS A 300 26.11 14.44 21.63
C LYS A 300 24.63 14.20 21.38
N PRO A 301 23.90 13.58 22.32
CA PRO A 301 22.46 13.36 22.13
C PRO A 301 21.70 14.67 22.08
N LEU A 302 20.69 14.75 21.21
CA LEU A 302 19.76 15.87 21.19
C LEU A 302 18.92 15.85 22.45
N GLN A 303 18.75 17.00 23.10
CA GLN A 303 17.87 17.13 24.26
C GLN A 303 16.40 17.11 23.77
N LEU A 304 15.74 15.99 23.99
CA LEU A 304 14.33 15.83 23.68
C LEU A 304 13.49 16.39 24.83
N LYS A 305 12.46 17.14 24.51
CA LYS A 305 11.53 17.66 25.53
C LYS A 305 10.40 16.64 25.71
N ALA A 306 10.15 16.24 26.94
CA ALA A 306 8.92 15.54 27.28
C ALA A 306 7.73 16.45 26.92
N GLY A 307 6.75 15.90 26.22
CA GLY A 307 5.54 16.65 25.88
C GLY A 307 4.82 17.12 27.14
N GLY A 308 4.37 18.38 27.17
CA GLY A 308 3.33 18.81 28.11
C GLY A 308 2.00 18.11 27.75
N PRO A 309 0.93 18.30 28.57
CA PRO A 309 -0.39 17.76 28.23
C PRO A 309 -0.73 18.19 26.79
N ARG A 310 -0.85 17.21 25.92
CA ARG A 310 -1.11 17.42 24.51
C ARG A 310 -2.39 18.22 24.31
N ALA A 311 -2.30 19.31 23.56
CA ALA A 311 -3.44 19.69 22.74
C ALA A 311 -3.79 18.47 21.87
N PRO A 312 -5.06 18.10 21.73
CA PRO A 312 -5.42 16.91 20.96
C PRO A 312 -4.77 17.01 19.59
N GLU A 313 -3.77 16.16 19.32
CA GLU A 313 -3.22 16.00 17.99
C GLU A 313 -4.38 15.68 17.04
N LYS A 314 -4.31 16.24 15.82
CA LYS A 314 -5.10 15.68 14.72
C LYS A 314 -4.80 14.19 14.73
N PRO A 315 -5.79 13.33 14.97
CA PRO A 315 -5.55 11.94 15.27
C PRO A 315 -4.76 11.30 14.15
N ARG A 316 -3.64 10.68 14.48
CA ARG A 316 -3.16 9.55 13.70
C ARG A 316 -4.33 8.59 13.70
N TRP A 317 -4.77 8.22 12.53
CA TRP A 317 -5.88 7.32 12.32
C TRP A 317 -5.72 6.09 13.22
N SER A 318 -6.50 5.99 14.30
CA SER A 318 -6.38 4.87 15.22
C SER A 318 -6.94 3.61 14.57
N ASP A 319 -6.28 2.49 14.74
CA ASP A 319 -6.70 1.20 14.18
C ASP A 319 -8.03 0.68 14.76
N LYS A 320 -8.50 1.30 15.84
CA LYS A 320 -9.82 1.01 16.43
C LYS A 320 -10.57 2.32 16.66
N PRO A 321 -11.83 2.42 16.23
CA PRO A 321 -12.65 3.55 16.57
C PRO A 321 -12.72 3.67 18.10
N SER A 322 -12.50 4.87 18.62
CA SER A 322 -12.57 5.17 20.05
C SER A 322 -13.97 4.96 20.64
N LYS A 323 -14.98 4.78 19.79
CA LYS A 323 -16.37 4.50 20.14
C LYS A 323 -16.73 3.11 19.65
N SER A 324 -17.22 2.26 20.53
CA SER A 324 -17.87 1.00 20.18
C SER A 324 -19.22 1.31 19.53
N GLY A 325 -19.46 0.78 18.34
CA GLY A 325 -20.69 0.94 17.60
C GLY A 325 -20.59 0.33 16.21
N THR A 326 -21.72 0.13 15.55
CA THR A 326 -21.77 -0.29 14.16
C THR A 326 -21.71 0.89 13.22
N ALA A 327 -21.43 0.66 11.93
CA ALA A 327 -21.49 1.72 10.91
C ALA A 327 -22.88 2.41 10.87
N ALA A 328 -23.95 1.70 11.23
CA ALA A 328 -25.29 2.25 11.34
C ALA A 328 -25.41 3.28 12.48
N ASP A 329 -24.80 2.98 13.64
CA ASP A 329 -24.86 3.84 14.83
C ASP A 329 -24.04 5.11 14.67
N LEU A 330 -22.94 5.02 13.93
CA LEU A 330 -21.90 6.05 13.84
C LEU A 330 -21.96 6.87 12.56
N ALA A 331 -22.72 6.45 11.56
CA ALA A 331 -22.76 7.10 10.24
C ALA A 331 -23.13 8.60 10.29
N SER A 332 -24.04 8.99 11.21
CA SER A 332 -24.42 10.40 11.40
C SER A 332 -23.30 11.27 11.99
N GLN A 333 -22.30 10.66 12.61
CA GLN A 333 -21.13 11.31 13.21
C GLN A 333 -19.94 11.39 12.26
N TRP A 334 -20.03 10.78 11.07
CA TRP A 334 -18.95 10.85 10.09
C TRP A 334 -18.72 12.25 9.56
N LYS A 335 -17.45 12.61 9.40
CA LYS A 335 -16.98 13.84 8.79
C LYS A 335 -16.06 13.56 7.61
N VAL A 336 -15.92 14.53 6.74
CA VAL A 336 -14.93 14.46 5.65
C VAL A 336 -13.54 14.55 6.27
N VAL A 337 -12.76 13.45 6.17
CA VAL A 337 -11.38 13.40 6.63
C VAL A 337 -10.48 14.08 5.59
N TRP A 338 -10.64 13.69 4.32
CA TRP A 338 -9.94 14.31 3.19
C TRP A 338 -10.70 14.12 1.88
N THR A 339 -10.37 14.97 0.91
CA THR A 339 -10.89 14.93 -0.47
C THR A 339 -9.74 15.10 -1.46
N ARG A 340 -9.76 14.34 -2.59
CA ARG A 340 -8.75 14.38 -3.65
C ARG A 340 -9.43 14.41 -5.04
N PRO A 341 -9.15 15.32 -5.98
CA PRO A 341 -8.32 16.52 -5.77
C PRO A 341 -8.95 17.46 -4.77
N GLY A 342 -8.13 18.22 -4.10
CA GLY A 342 -8.59 19.18 -3.10
C GLY A 342 -7.48 20.15 -2.76
N GLU A 343 -7.78 21.06 -1.86
CA GLU A 343 -6.80 21.92 -1.26
C GLU A 343 -6.47 21.35 0.13
N LYS A 344 -5.19 21.13 0.38
CA LYS A 344 -4.68 20.78 1.71
C LYS A 344 -4.20 22.08 2.37
N MET A 345 -4.65 22.33 3.59
CA MET A 345 -4.02 23.33 4.41
C MET A 345 -2.73 22.76 4.96
N GLU A 346 -1.60 23.13 4.38
CA GLU A 346 -0.29 22.82 4.97
C GLU A 346 0.15 23.96 5.86
N THR A 347 0.51 23.61 7.07
CA THR A 347 1.21 24.52 7.94
C THR A 347 2.64 24.66 7.44
N ARG A 348 2.93 25.78 6.78
CA ARG A 348 4.27 26.11 6.30
C ARG A 348 4.91 27.11 7.25
N TRP A 349 6.19 26.92 7.47
CA TRP A 349 6.98 27.92 8.16
C TRP A 349 7.23 29.09 7.22
N LYS A 350 6.66 30.24 7.54
CA LYS A 350 7.02 31.51 6.92
C LYS A 350 8.15 32.12 7.72
N LYS A 351 9.18 32.49 7.03
CA LYS A 351 10.30 33.15 7.63
C LYS A 351 10.23 34.64 7.32
N GLU A 352 10.26 35.50 8.35
CA GLU A 352 10.40 36.95 8.18
C GLU A 352 11.85 37.35 8.35
N MET A 353 12.37 38.16 7.44
CA MET A 353 13.76 38.63 7.42
C MET A 353 14.02 39.63 8.55
N LYS A 354 15.03 39.36 9.35
CA LYS A 354 15.78 40.36 10.10
C LYS A 354 17.26 40.17 9.84
N ASP A 355 17.90 41.17 9.25
CA ASP A 355 19.36 41.31 9.13
C ASP A 355 20.19 40.22 8.40
N GLY A 356 20.23 40.29 7.10
CA GLY A 356 21.28 39.69 6.26
C GLY A 356 21.06 38.23 5.79
N PRO A 357 21.52 37.90 4.59
CA PRO A 357 21.32 36.57 4.02
C PRO A 357 22.30 35.55 4.57
N VAL A 358 21.80 34.36 4.94
CA VAL A 358 22.60 33.18 5.25
C VAL A 358 22.47 32.19 4.10
N VAL A 359 23.60 31.72 3.58
CA VAL A 359 23.63 30.67 2.58
C VAL A 359 23.36 29.33 3.26
N VAL A 360 22.26 28.66 2.88
CA VAL A 360 21.89 27.33 3.38
C VAL A 360 21.90 26.37 2.21
N GLU A 361 22.73 25.35 2.26
CA GLU A 361 22.64 24.23 1.34
C GLU A 361 21.38 23.41 1.64
N SER A 362 20.47 23.30 0.68
CA SER A 362 19.33 22.42 0.77
C SER A 362 19.36 21.40 -0.37
N GLU A 363 19.35 20.12 -0.03
CA GLU A 363 19.04 19.07 -0.99
C GLU A 363 17.51 19.06 -1.21
N VAL A 364 17.08 19.33 -2.45
CA VAL A 364 15.70 19.18 -2.85
C VAL A 364 15.56 17.80 -3.51
N GLU A 365 14.97 16.86 -2.79
CA GLU A 365 14.53 15.59 -3.39
C GLU A 365 13.32 15.86 -4.28
N VAL A 366 13.50 15.85 -5.61
CA VAL A 366 12.40 15.86 -6.56
C VAL A 366 11.96 14.41 -6.75
N VAL A 367 10.99 13.97 -5.96
CA VAL A 367 10.26 12.74 -6.25
C VAL A 367 9.33 13.05 -7.42
N ALA A 368 9.75 12.70 -8.65
CA ALA A 368 8.92 12.83 -9.83
C ALA A 368 8.00 11.61 -9.98
N PRO A 369 6.68 11.75 -9.82
CA PRO A 369 5.74 10.78 -10.35
C PRO A 369 5.43 11.16 -11.80
N ASN A 370 5.90 10.39 -12.76
CA ASN A 370 5.72 10.50 -14.22
C ASN A 370 6.54 11.59 -14.94
N PRO A 371 7.00 11.32 -16.17
CA PRO A 371 7.74 12.29 -16.95
C PRO A 371 6.85 13.49 -17.28
N VAL A 372 6.99 14.54 -16.50
CA VAL A 372 6.43 15.84 -16.85
C VAL A 372 7.28 16.37 -18.01
N PRO A 373 6.69 16.87 -19.11
CA PRO A 373 7.43 17.50 -20.19
C PRO A 373 8.35 18.58 -19.62
N VAL A 374 9.58 18.65 -20.12
CA VAL A 374 10.64 19.59 -19.67
C VAL A 374 10.13 21.04 -19.58
N ALA A 375 9.16 21.42 -20.43
CA ALA A 375 8.50 22.73 -20.41
C ALA A 375 7.73 23.02 -19.10
N THR A 376 7.13 22.01 -18.47
CA THR A 376 6.36 22.20 -17.23
C THR A 376 7.26 22.34 -16.01
N ILE A 377 8.43 21.70 -16.03
CA ILE A 377 9.45 21.86 -14.97
C ILE A 377 10.08 23.26 -15.06
N ALA A 378 10.30 23.75 -16.28
CA ALA A 378 10.82 25.09 -16.51
C ALA A 378 9.82 26.18 -16.05
N LEU A 379 8.51 25.98 -16.28
CA LEU A 379 7.46 26.89 -15.81
C LEU A 379 7.33 26.86 -14.26
N GLY A 380 7.46 25.70 -13.62
CA GLY A 380 7.46 25.59 -12.16
C GLY A 380 8.65 26.29 -11.51
N ALA A 381 9.82 26.19 -12.12
CA ALA A 381 11.05 26.87 -11.67
C ALA A 381 10.96 28.40 -11.88
N LEU A 382 10.33 28.85 -12.98
CA LEU A 382 10.08 30.26 -13.26
C LEU A 382 9.03 30.84 -12.29
N ALA A 383 7.97 30.10 -11.98
CA ALA A 383 6.96 30.54 -11.02
C ALA A 383 7.51 30.61 -9.60
N ALA A 384 8.39 29.67 -9.20
CA ALA A 384 9.08 29.73 -7.92
C ALA A 384 10.10 30.88 -7.87
N GLY A 385 10.79 31.16 -8.97
CA GLY A 385 11.73 32.28 -9.09
C GLY A 385 11.03 33.65 -9.03
N VAL A 386 9.86 33.76 -9.67
CA VAL A 386 9.05 34.99 -9.68
C VAL A 386 8.45 35.25 -8.29
N LEU A 387 7.99 34.20 -7.58
CA LEU A 387 7.48 34.33 -6.21
C LEU A 387 8.58 34.73 -5.20
N ILE A 388 9.82 34.28 -5.42
CA ILE A 388 10.97 34.67 -4.61
C ILE A 388 11.45 36.09 -4.99
N GLY A 389 11.39 36.45 -6.29
CA GLY A 389 11.82 37.73 -6.81
C GLY A 389 10.93 38.93 -6.39
N THR A 390 9.65 38.70 -6.07
CA THR A 390 8.73 39.78 -5.63
C THR A 390 8.89 40.17 -4.15
N SER A 391 9.59 39.34 -3.35
CA SER A 391 9.80 39.58 -1.91
C SER A 391 11.22 39.97 -1.54
N VAL A 392 12.16 40.04 -2.50
CA VAL A 392 13.59 40.28 -2.28
C VAL A 392 14.11 41.33 -3.28
N SER A 393 15.15 42.07 -2.92
CA SER A 393 15.72 43.10 -3.77
C SER A 393 16.06 42.62 -5.19
N PRO A 394 16.07 43.50 -6.19
CA PRO A 394 16.29 43.14 -7.59
C PRO A 394 17.59 42.33 -7.85
N GLU A 395 18.61 42.52 -7.05
CA GLU A 395 19.87 41.80 -7.13
C GLU A 395 19.73 40.30 -6.74
N LEU A 396 18.87 39.97 -5.77
CA LEU A 396 18.60 38.60 -5.36
C LEU A 396 17.68 37.87 -6.34
N GLY A 397 16.81 38.57 -7.03
CA GLY A 397 15.96 38.02 -8.09
C GLY A 397 16.80 37.53 -9.30
N MET A 398 17.89 38.24 -9.64
CA MET A 398 18.80 37.81 -10.71
C MET A 398 19.61 36.57 -10.36
N VAL A 399 20.01 36.39 -9.10
CA VAL A 399 20.76 35.20 -8.64
C VAL A 399 19.83 33.96 -8.65
N ALA A 400 18.57 34.14 -8.29
CA ALA A 400 17.60 33.05 -8.36
C ALA A 400 17.27 32.65 -9.82
N ALA A 401 17.19 33.62 -10.73
CA ALA A 401 17.03 33.35 -12.16
C ALA A 401 18.28 32.71 -12.79
N GLY A 402 19.47 33.11 -12.35
CA GLY A 402 20.74 32.48 -12.74
C GLY A 402 20.85 31.03 -12.25
N GLY A 403 20.36 30.74 -11.04
CA GLY A 403 20.28 29.39 -10.48
C GLY A 403 19.30 28.49 -11.24
N GLY A 404 18.16 29.04 -11.66
CA GLY A 404 17.19 28.33 -12.49
C GLY A 404 17.74 27.99 -13.90
N LEU A 405 18.52 28.87 -14.50
CA LEU A 405 19.17 28.63 -15.80
C LEU A 405 20.26 27.57 -15.72
N LEU A 406 20.99 27.50 -14.60
CA LEU A 406 22.01 26.47 -14.36
C LEU A 406 21.42 25.08 -14.16
N VAL A 407 20.21 24.99 -13.56
CA VAL A 407 19.49 23.73 -13.41
C VAL A 407 19.00 23.20 -14.76
N THR A 408 18.47 24.08 -15.63
CA THR A 408 18.04 23.67 -16.98
C THR A 408 19.21 23.26 -17.87
N ARG A 409 20.41 23.86 -17.71
CA ARG A 409 21.61 23.41 -18.42
C ARG A 409 22.21 22.11 -17.88
N GLY A 410 22.00 21.80 -16.59
CA GLY A 410 22.43 20.55 -15.96
C GLY A 410 21.59 19.34 -16.37
N ILE A 411 20.30 19.56 -16.67
CA ILE A 411 19.34 18.50 -17.05
C ILE A 411 19.52 18.06 -18.50
N THR A 412 20.05 18.92 -19.38
CA THR A 412 20.21 18.64 -20.81
C THR A 412 21.50 17.90 -21.18
N LYS A 413 22.40 17.62 -20.25
CA LYS A 413 23.60 16.81 -20.48
C LYS A 413 23.59 15.53 -19.66
N PRO A 414 23.74 14.32 -20.28
CA PRO A 414 23.69 13.03 -19.61
C PRO A 414 24.97 12.71 -18.81
N ARG A 415 25.41 13.62 -17.98
CA ARG A 415 26.50 13.38 -17.00
C ARG A 415 26.03 13.82 -15.63
N LYS A 416 25.94 12.84 -14.72
CA LYS A 416 25.65 13.02 -13.30
C LYS A 416 26.61 14.06 -12.69
N LYS A 417 26.13 15.28 -12.50
CA LYS A 417 26.70 16.23 -11.55
C LYS A 417 25.62 16.60 -10.54
N ARG A 418 25.99 16.50 -9.28
CA ARG A 418 25.15 17.02 -8.19
C ARG A 418 24.82 18.48 -8.49
N ALA A 419 23.57 18.82 -8.62
CA ALA A 419 23.12 20.20 -8.64
C ALA A 419 22.94 20.63 -7.18
N PHE A 420 23.83 21.48 -6.71
CA PHE A 420 23.65 22.14 -5.44
C PHE A 420 22.77 23.37 -5.68
N HIS A 421 21.64 23.45 -5.01
CA HIS A 421 20.83 24.65 -4.94
C HIS A 421 21.26 25.44 -3.71
N THR A 422 21.96 26.53 -3.91
CA THR A 422 22.22 27.48 -2.84
C THR A 422 21.01 28.38 -2.72
N VAL A 423 20.20 28.20 -1.69
CA VAL A 423 19.09 29.09 -1.36
C VAL A 423 19.58 30.08 -0.33
N ILE A 424 19.60 31.36 -0.70
CA ILE A 424 19.90 32.44 0.25
C ILE A 424 18.68 32.59 1.12
N ARG A 425 18.79 32.30 2.41
CA ARG A 425 17.72 32.47 3.39
C ARG A 425 18.07 33.61 4.34
N PRO A 426 17.13 34.49 4.58
CA PRO A 426 17.28 35.49 5.65
C PRO A 426 17.24 34.86 7.03
N ILE A 427 17.99 35.42 7.97
CA ILE A 427 17.95 34.99 9.39
C ILE A 427 16.72 35.54 10.03
N GLU A 428 15.88 34.68 10.63
CA GLU A 428 14.65 35.11 11.10
C GLU A 428 13.77 34.38 12.04
N GLN A 429 12.70 35.03 12.59
CA GLN A 429 11.59 34.38 13.27
C GLN A 429 10.78 33.51 12.31
N GLN A 430 10.58 32.24 12.68
CA GLN A 430 9.70 31.35 11.97
C GLN A 430 8.24 31.60 12.40
N VAL A 431 7.42 32.06 11.45
CA VAL A 431 5.98 32.21 11.63
C VAL A 431 5.30 31.05 10.90
N LEU A 432 4.41 30.36 11.60
CA LEU A 432 3.58 29.31 11.00
C LEU A 432 2.47 29.97 10.18
N GLU A 433 2.48 29.77 8.88
CA GLU A 433 1.43 30.19 7.97
C GLU A 433 0.69 28.97 7.45
N GLN A 434 -0.64 29.02 7.47
CA GLN A 434 -1.44 27.99 6.79
C GLN A 434 -1.58 28.35 5.31
N ALA A 435 -0.96 27.57 4.44
CA ALA A 435 -1.03 27.74 3.01
C ALA A 435 -1.91 26.67 2.37
N LYS A 436 -2.75 27.05 1.41
CA LYS A 436 -3.50 26.11 0.58
C LYS A 436 -2.59 25.50 -0.47
N VAL A 437 -2.44 24.18 -0.45
CA VAL A 437 -1.67 23.44 -1.44
C VAL A 437 -2.60 22.55 -2.26
N ALA A 438 -2.51 22.64 -3.58
CA ALA A 438 -3.27 21.75 -4.46
C ALA A 438 -2.77 20.32 -4.33
N VAL A 439 -3.68 19.40 -4.02
CA VAL A 439 -3.37 17.96 -3.95
C VAL A 439 -3.89 17.30 -5.21
N PRO A 440 -3.04 16.56 -5.93
CA PRO A 440 -3.44 15.92 -7.17
C PRO A 440 -4.55 14.89 -6.95
N GLY A 441 -5.49 14.83 -7.88
CA GLY A 441 -6.56 13.84 -7.95
C GLY A 441 -6.59 13.21 -9.33
N HIS A 442 -7.65 12.46 -9.61
CA HIS A 442 -7.84 11.85 -10.91
C HIS A 442 -8.50 12.82 -11.89
N LYS A 443 -8.09 12.75 -13.18
CA LYS A 443 -8.64 13.59 -14.25
C LYS A 443 -9.90 13.00 -14.90
N SER A 444 -10.33 11.82 -14.47
CA SER A 444 -11.49 11.12 -15.05
C SER A 444 -12.34 10.47 -13.96
N ALA A 445 -13.60 10.16 -14.32
CA ALA A 445 -14.56 9.53 -13.41
C ALA A 445 -13.97 8.34 -12.66
N VAL A 446 -14.16 8.28 -11.37
CA VAL A 446 -13.87 7.10 -10.54
C VAL A 446 -14.95 6.06 -10.84
N THR A 447 -14.56 4.91 -11.33
CA THR A 447 -15.49 3.82 -11.69
C THR A 447 -15.59 2.76 -10.62
N SER A 448 -14.52 2.56 -9.86
CA SER A 448 -14.55 1.67 -8.70
C SER A 448 -13.54 2.08 -7.63
N LEU A 449 -13.91 1.76 -6.40
CA LEU A 449 -13.11 1.93 -5.20
C LEU A 449 -13.08 0.62 -4.43
N GLN A 450 -11.98 0.38 -3.72
CA GLN A 450 -11.82 -0.78 -2.86
C GLN A 450 -10.86 -0.49 -1.72
N CYS A 451 -11.27 -0.84 -0.51
CA CYS A 451 -10.37 -0.88 0.65
C CYS A 451 -9.76 -2.29 0.80
N THR A 452 -8.49 -2.35 1.18
CA THR A 452 -7.87 -3.61 1.60
C THR A 452 -8.52 -4.14 2.87
N ALA A 453 -8.43 -5.45 3.12
CA ALA A 453 -9.06 -6.10 4.27
C ALA A 453 -8.61 -5.51 5.62
N ASP A 454 -7.36 -5.03 5.70
CA ASP A 454 -6.79 -4.34 6.86
C ASP A 454 -7.22 -2.86 6.97
N GLY A 455 -8.01 -2.36 6.01
CA GLY A 455 -8.50 -0.98 5.98
C GLY A 455 -7.40 0.09 5.78
N ARG A 456 -6.19 -0.29 5.37
CA ARG A 456 -5.06 0.65 5.26
C ARG A 456 -4.91 1.27 3.89
N ARG A 457 -5.33 0.58 2.84
CA ARG A 457 -5.15 1.04 1.45
C ARG A 457 -6.48 1.13 0.73
N LEU A 458 -6.57 2.14 -0.11
CA LEU A 458 -7.69 2.35 -1.02
C LEU A 458 -7.18 2.23 -2.47
N SER A 459 -7.71 1.26 -3.20
CA SER A 459 -7.52 1.17 -4.64
C SER A 459 -8.56 2.01 -5.35
N VAL A 460 -8.12 2.86 -6.25
CA VAL A 460 -8.97 3.75 -7.05
C VAL A 460 -8.79 3.39 -8.51
N VAL A 461 -9.89 3.10 -9.20
CA VAL A 461 -9.89 2.79 -10.64
C VAL A 461 -10.72 3.85 -11.36
N THR A 462 -10.19 4.42 -12.43
CA THR A 462 -10.84 5.47 -13.20
C THR A 462 -11.17 5.02 -14.63
N LYS A 463 -12.13 5.69 -15.28
CA LYS A 463 -12.67 5.34 -16.59
C LYS A 463 -11.60 5.21 -17.70
N PHE A 464 -10.51 5.96 -17.61
CA PHE A 464 -9.44 5.90 -18.61
C PHE A 464 -8.28 4.97 -18.22
N GLY A 465 -8.53 4.02 -17.29
CA GLY A 465 -7.57 2.99 -16.95
C GLY A 465 -6.47 3.44 -15.99
N GLU A 466 -6.56 4.63 -15.39
CA GLU A 466 -5.67 5.01 -14.31
C GLU A 466 -6.11 4.27 -13.04
N CYS A 467 -5.22 3.45 -12.49
CA CYS A 467 -5.42 2.78 -11.22
C CYS A 467 -4.38 3.33 -10.23
N ALA A 468 -4.85 3.77 -9.08
CA ALA A 468 -3.99 4.28 -8.02
C ALA A 468 -4.26 3.52 -6.72
N ILE A 469 -3.21 3.29 -5.95
CA ILE A 469 -3.33 2.80 -4.58
C ILE A 469 -2.95 3.94 -3.66
N TRP A 470 -3.83 4.26 -2.73
CA TRP A 470 -3.66 5.32 -1.76
C TRP A 470 -3.59 4.73 -0.36
N GLU A 471 -2.71 5.23 0.48
CA GLU A 471 -2.69 4.89 1.90
C GLU A 471 -3.71 5.75 2.64
N LEU A 472 -4.61 5.08 3.37
CA LEU A 472 -5.64 5.76 4.15
C LEU A 472 -5.10 6.35 5.45
N ASP A 473 -3.96 5.84 5.94
CA ASP A 473 -3.32 6.26 7.19
C ASP A 473 -2.51 7.58 7.06
N THR A 474 -2.21 8.02 5.84
CA THR A 474 -1.34 9.15 5.55
C THR A 474 -2.02 10.21 4.70
N ASP A 475 -3.14 10.76 5.13
CA ASP A 475 -3.87 11.81 4.41
C ASP A 475 -4.21 11.44 2.94
N GLY A 476 -4.35 10.16 2.62
CA GLY A 476 -4.65 9.69 1.26
C GLY A 476 -3.49 9.86 0.29
N TYR A 477 -2.28 9.54 0.69
CA TYR A 477 -1.10 9.62 -0.18
C TYR A 477 -1.13 8.54 -1.26
N LYS A 478 -0.85 8.92 -2.51
CA LYS A 478 -0.77 7.97 -3.63
C LYS A 478 0.54 7.19 -3.55
N VAL A 479 0.45 5.88 -3.32
CA VAL A 479 1.63 5.00 -3.13
C VAL A 479 2.12 4.43 -4.45
N SER A 480 1.19 4.03 -5.33
CA SER A 480 1.52 3.46 -6.63
C SER A 480 0.43 3.75 -7.66
N SER A 481 0.77 3.64 -8.94
CA SER A 481 -0.19 3.69 -10.02
C SER A 481 0.14 2.69 -11.12
N VAL A 482 -0.88 2.00 -11.61
CA VAL A 482 -0.82 1.10 -12.76
C VAL A 482 -1.75 1.66 -13.83
N ARG A 483 -1.34 1.59 -15.10
CA ARG A 483 -2.19 1.96 -16.21
C ARG A 483 -2.77 0.72 -16.87
N LEU A 484 -4.09 0.66 -16.92
CA LEU A 484 -4.85 -0.39 -17.59
C LEU A 484 -5.40 0.14 -18.93
N PRO A 485 -5.79 -0.74 -19.86
CA PRO A 485 -6.50 -0.30 -21.07
C PRO A 485 -7.81 0.40 -20.70
N PRO A 486 -8.34 1.28 -21.56
CA PRO A 486 -9.66 1.88 -21.36
C PRO A 486 -10.74 0.80 -21.24
N PHE A 487 -11.74 1.04 -20.40
CA PHE A 487 -12.83 0.12 -20.14
C PHE A 487 -14.17 0.85 -19.95
N GLU A 488 -15.27 0.13 -20.09
CA GLU A 488 -16.61 0.67 -19.92
C GLU A 488 -17.11 0.57 -18.47
N GLN A 489 -16.81 -0.55 -17.81
CA GLN A 489 -17.19 -0.82 -16.43
C GLN A 489 -16.08 -1.56 -15.70
N SER A 490 -16.04 -1.41 -14.39
CA SER A 490 -15.12 -2.11 -13.52
C SER A 490 -15.80 -2.54 -12.22
N ALA A 491 -15.33 -3.65 -11.67
CA ALA A 491 -15.73 -4.16 -10.36
C ALA A 491 -14.49 -4.57 -9.57
N PRO A 492 -14.26 -4.00 -8.39
CA PRO A 492 -13.16 -4.38 -7.52
C PRO A 492 -13.49 -5.64 -6.73
N ALA A 493 -12.46 -6.36 -6.29
CA ALA A 493 -12.56 -7.39 -5.26
C ALA A 493 -12.47 -6.73 -3.88
N SER A 494 -13.37 -7.03 -2.93
CA SER A 494 -13.45 -6.27 -1.67
C SER A 494 -12.35 -6.58 -0.64
N SER A 495 -11.56 -7.64 -0.84
CA SER A 495 -10.51 -8.04 0.11
C SER A 495 -9.08 -8.01 -0.46
N ASN A 496 -8.95 -7.91 -1.78
CA ASN A 496 -7.67 -7.94 -2.48
C ASN A 496 -7.61 -6.81 -3.51
N PRO A 497 -6.45 -6.23 -3.81
CA PRO A 497 -6.30 -5.15 -4.79
C PRO A 497 -6.40 -5.68 -6.22
N LYS A 498 -7.51 -6.33 -6.55
CA LYS A 498 -7.85 -6.85 -7.88
C LYS A 498 -9.12 -6.21 -8.39
N ALA A 499 -9.23 -6.06 -9.71
CA ALA A 499 -10.44 -5.57 -10.35
C ALA A 499 -10.71 -6.32 -11.65
N ALA A 500 -11.98 -6.53 -11.96
CA ALA A 500 -12.43 -6.98 -13.27
C ALA A 500 -13.00 -5.80 -14.06
N MET A 501 -12.76 -5.78 -15.36
CA MET A 501 -13.13 -4.68 -16.23
C MET A 501 -13.72 -5.20 -17.53
N VAL A 502 -14.72 -4.48 -18.05
CA VAL A 502 -15.27 -4.68 -19.38
C VAL A 502 -14.48 -3.82 -20.34
N THR A 503 -13.72 -4.43 -21.25
CA THR A 503 -12.96 -3.76 -22.29
C THR A 503 -13.62 -3.98 -23.66
N ASP A 504 -13.13 -3.29 -24.67
CA ASP A 504 -13.51 -3.52 -26.08
C ASP A 504 -13.18 -4.93 -26.59
N LYS A 505 -12.23 -5.63 -25.94
CA LYS A 505 -11.76 -6.97 -26.28
C LYS A 505 -12.39 -8.09 -25.43
N GLY A 506 -13.21 -7.75 -24.45
CA GLY A 506 -13.82 -8.70 -23.53
C GLY A 506 -13.60 -8.33 -22.05
N ILE A 507 -13.47 -9.33 -21.18
CA ILE A 507 -13.27 -9.10 -19.75
C ILE A 507 -11.80 -9.27 -19.39
N LEU A 508 -11.26 -8.24 -18.74
CA LEU A 508 -9.93 -8.23 -18.20
C LEU A 508 -10.01 -8.25 -16.65
N ALA A 509 -9.45 -9.26 -16.03
CA ALA A 509 -9.17 -9.23 -14.58
C ALA A 509 -7.73 -8.78 -14.35
N ALA A 510 -7.49 -7.84 -13.44
CA ALA A 510 -6.17 -7.32 -13.15
C ALA A 510 -5.90 -7.24 -11.65
N ASP A 511 -4.67 -7.55 -11.27
CA ASP A 511 -4.13 -7.25 -9.96
C ASP A 511 -3.54 -5.83 -9.99
N LEU A 512 -4.04 -4.94 -9.14
CA LEU A 512 -3.71 -3.52 -9.17
C LEU A 512 -2.35 -3.18 -8.53
N VAL A 513 -1.75 -4.13 -7.81
CA VAL A 513 -0.42 -4.00 -7.22
C VAL A 513 0.65 -4.51 -8.16
N SER A 514 0.50 -5.76 -8.62
CA SER A 514 1.47 -6.41 -9.49
C SER A 514 1.32 -6.02 -10.97
N GLY A 515 0.15 -5.50 -11.37
CA GLY A 515 -0.17 -5.21 -12.77
C GLY A 515 -0.48 -6.46 -13.60
N LEU A 516 -0.58 -7.64 -12.98
CA LEU A 516 -0.93 -8.90 -13.64
C LEU A 516 -2.32 -8.79 -14.28
N LYS A 517 -2.44 -9.23 -15.53
CA LYS A 517 -3.67 -9.18 -16.33
C LYS A 517 -4.07 -10.58 -16.80
N VAL A 518 -5.35 -10.91 -16.66
CA VAL A 518 -5.93 -12.17 -17.10
C VAL A 518 -7.15 -11.86 -17.98
N ASP A 519 -7.08 -12.20 -19.27
CA ASP A 519 -8.23 -12.13 -20.16
C ASP A 519 -9.14 -13.33 -19.95
N LEU A 520 -10.42 -13.06 -19.70
CA LEU A 520 -11.42 -14.11 -19.49
C LEU A 520 -12.17 -14.36 -20.81
N PRO A 521 -12.42 -15.62 -21.19
CA PRO A 521 -13.20 -15.95 -22.35
C PRO A 521 -14.65 -15.54 -22.14
N VAL A 522 -15.11 -14.57 -22.92
CA VAL A 522 -16.52 -14.16 -23.00
C VAL A 522 -16.93 -14.25 -24.45
N ASP A 523 -18.14 -14.72 -24.67
CA ASP A 523 -18.70 -14.79 -26.01
C ASP A 523 -18.74 -13.39 -26.65
N ALA A 524 -17.92 -13.19 -27.69
CA ALA A 524 -17.79 -11.93 -28.39
C ALA A 524 -19.08 -11.54 -29.16
N SER A 525 -19.98 -12.50 -29.40
CA SER A 525 -21.25 -12.27 -30.07
C SER A 525 -22.29 -11.56 -29.18
N ASN A 526 -22.10 -11.60 -27.86
CA ASN A 526 -23.01 -11.00 -26.87
C ASN A 526 -22.22 -10.08 -25.93
N ARG A 527 -22.19 -8.79 -26.25
CA ARG A 527 -21.39 -7.78 -25.59
C ARG A 527 -21.59 -7.78 -24.06
N ALA A 528 -20.50 -7.87 -23.32
CA ALA A 528 -20.49 -7.68 -21.88
C ALA A 528 -20.85 -6.22 -21.51
N CYS A 529 -21.68 -6.02 -20.51
CA CYS A 529 -22.17 -4.70 -20.12
C CYS A 529 -22.27 -4.49 -18.59
N ALA A 530 -22.03 -5.55 -17.80
CA ALA A 530 -21.92 -5.47 -16.34
C ALA A 530 -20.87 -6.47 -15.87
N VAL A 531 -20.17 -6.15 -14.80
CA VAL A 531 -19.17 -7.02 -14.19
C VAL A 531 -19.22 -6.92 -12.66
N ALA A 532 -18.98 -8.03 -11.98
CA ALA A 532 -18.75 -8.09 -10.54
C ALA A 532 -17.61 -9.07 -10.23
N MET A 533 -16.89 -8.86 -9.16
CA MET A 533 -15.79 -9.71 -8.72
C MET A 533 -16.02 -10.15 -7.27
N THR A 534 -15.68 -11.39 -6.93
CA THR A 534 -15.74 -11.88 -5.55
C THR A 534 -14.70 -11.17 -4.66
N ALA A 535 -14.95 -11.14 -3.35
CA ALA A 535 -14.11 -10.45 -2.37
C ALA A 535 -12.64 -10.88 -2.44
N ASP A 536 -12.36 -12.15 -2.68
CA ASP A 536 -11.02 -12.72 -2.82
C ASP A 536 -10.41 -12.53 -4.23
N GLY A 537 -11.17 -11.97 -5.18
CA GLY A 537 -10.75 -11.81 -6.57
C GLY A 537 -10.63 -13.12 -7.35
N ALA A 538 -11.21 -14.22 -6.86
CA ALA A 538 -11.08 -15.52 -7.50
C ALA A 538 -12.11 -15.75 -8.63
N LYS A 539 -13.31 -15.13 -8.53
CA LYS A 539 -14.39 -15.32 -9.52
C LYS A 539 -14.87 -13.98 -10.04
N VAL A 540 -15.33 -13.99 -11.29
CA VAL A 540 -15.94 -12.84 -11.96
C VAL A 540 -17.30 -13.24 -12.51
N ALA A 541 -18.32 -12.43 -12.25
CA ALA A 541 -19.61 -12.49 -12.92
C ALA A 541 -19.66 -11.46 -14.05
N VAL A 542 -20.12 -11.86 -15.19
CA VAL A 542 -20.23 -11.05 -16.41
C VAL A 542 -21.67 -11.05 -16.88
N GLY A 543 -22.28 -9.90 -16.92
CA GLY A 543 -23.60 -9.67 -17.48
C GLY A 543 -23.54 -9.16 -18.92
N GLN A 544 -24.39 -9.72 -19.77
CA GLN A 544 -24.36 -9.46 -21.20
C GLN A 544 -25.59 -8.70 -21.69
N GLN A 545 -25.49 -8.16 -22.90
CA GLN A 545 -26.55 -7.32 -23.50
C GLN A 545 -27.86 -8.06 -23.73
N GLN A 546 -27.80 -9.36 -24.00
CA GLN A 546 -28.98 -10.21 -24.18
C GLN A 546 -29.48 -10.83 -22.87
N GLY A 547 -28.99 -10.34 -21.72
CA GLY A 547 -29.45 -10.70 -20.38
C GLY A 547 -28.84 -11.95 -19.77
N GLN A 548 -27.92 -12.61 -20.46
CA GLN A 548 -27.20 -13.76 -19.90
C GLN A 548 -26.17 -13.30 -18.87
N VAL A 549 -25.93 -14.15 -17.87
CA VAL A 549 -24.89 -13.92 -16.86
C VAL A 549 -24.00 -15.17 -16.75
N HIS A 550 -22.72 -14.96 -16.84
CA HIS A 550 -21.71 -16.00 -16.70
C HIS A 550 -20.85 -15.75 -15.46
N VAL A 551 -20.55 -16.81 -14.71
CA VAL A 551 -19.59 -16.76 -13.60
C VAL A 551 -18.40 -17.60 -13.97
N ALA A 552 -17.23 -17.01 -14.02
CA ALA A 552 -15.97 -17.66 -14.36
C ALA A 552 -14.96 -17.55 -13.23
N GLU A 553 -14.10 -18.56 -13.13
CA GLU A 553 -12.92 -18.52 -12.25
C GLU A 553 -11.78 -17.80 -12.96
N VAL A 554 -11.17 -16.80 -12.30
CA VAL A 554 -10.17 -15.92 -12.93
C VAL A 554 -8.93 -16.67 -13.37
N MET A 555 -8.35 -17.48 -12.49
CA MET A 555 -7.05 -18.12 -12.76
C MET A 555 -7.14 -19.27 -13.77
N THR A 556 -8.15 -20.11 -13.65
CA THR A 556 -8.34 -21.27 -14.54
C THR A 556 -9.07 -20.92 -15.83
N LYS A 557 -9.67 -19.72 -15.89
CA LYS A 557 -10.54 -19.25 -16.97
C LYS A 557 -11.76 -20.16 -17.20
N LYS A 558 -12.07 -21.02 -16.23
CA LYS A 558 -13.18 -21.98 -16.33
C LYS A 558 -14.50 -21.32 -16.08
N MET A 559 -15.45 -21.56 -16.97
CA MET A 559 -16.87 -21.21 -16.76
C MET A 559 -17.45 -22.10 -15.66
N LEU A 560 -17.93 -21.49 -14.57
CA LEU A 560 -18.50 -22.21 -13.43
C LEU A 560 -20.01 -22.30 -13.49
N VAL A 561 -20.66 -21.18 -13.85
CA VAL A 561 -22.12 -21.03 -13.87
C VAL A 561 -22.53 -20.21 -15.07
N GLN A 562 -23.58 -20.66 -15.74
CA GLN A 562 -24.30 -19.89 -16.74
C GLN A 562 -25.75 -19.72 -16.28
N ILE A 563 -26.19 -18.47 -16.18
CA ILE A 563 -27.56 -18.11 -15.84
C ILE A 563 -28.21 -17.61 -17.10
N SER A 564 -29.21 -18.34 -17.61
CA SER A 564 -30.05 -17.92 -18.70
C SER A 564 -30.92 -16.79 -18.20
N GLY A 565 -30.67 -15.58 -18.69
CA GLY A 565 -31.33 -14.38 -18.22
C GLY A 565 -32.61 -14.06 -18.98
N MET A 566 -33.14 -12.89 -18.70
CA MET A 566 -34.25 -12.29 -19.43
C MET A 566 -33.75 -11.68 -20.75
N SER A 567 -34.62 -11.49 -21.74
CA SER A 567 -34.29 -10.77 -22.98
C SER A 567 -34.16 -9.26 -22.72
N SER A 568 -33.33 -8.90 -21.73
CA SER A 568 -33.09 -7.52 -21.28
C SER A 568 -31.64 -7.37 -20.83
N ARG A 569 -31.03 -6.25 -21.11
CA ARG A 569 -29.63 -5.97 -20.81
C ARG A 569 -29.38 -6.05 -19.29
N VAL A 570 -28.32 -6.75 -18.88
CA VAL A 570 -27.81 -6.74 -17.50
C VAL A 570 -27.13 -5.39 -17.21
N THR A 571 -27.49 -4.74 -16.12
CA THR A 571 -26.98 -3.41 -15.77
C THR A 571 -26.29 -3.36 -14.42
N ALA A 572 -26.59 -4.28 -13.52
CA ALA A 572 -25.99 -4.34 -12.20
C ALA A 572 -25.73 -5.79 -11.76
N LEU A 573 -24.58 -6.02 -11.16
CA LEU A 573 -24.15 -7.29 -10.58
C LEU A 573 -23.49 -7.06 -9.22
N ALA A 574 -23.77 -7.90 -8.23
CA ALA A 574 -23.07 -7.89 -6.95
C ALA A 574 -23.00 -9.28 -6.33
N PHE A 575 -21.80 -9.69 -5.89
CA PHE A 575 -21.63 -10.87 -5.04
C PHE A 575 -21.83 -10.52 -3.56
N SER A 576 -22.29 -11.50 -2.76
CA SER A 576 -22.04 -11.47 -1.33
C SER A 576 -20.54 -11.66 -1.02
N GLU A 577 -20.07 -11.18 0.13
CA GLU A 577 -18.65 -11.25 0.50
C GLU A 577 -18.12 -12.71 0.55
N ASP A 578 -18.99 -13.66 0.96
CA ASP A 578 -18.73 -15.11 1.00
C ASP A 578 -18.87 -15.79 -0.37
N ALA A 579 -19.16 -15.05 -1.44
CA ALA A 579 -19.37 -15.54 -2.80
C ALA A 579 -20.51 -16.60 -2.94
N THR A 580 -21.42 -16.69 -1.96
CA THR A 580 -22.53 -17.62 -1.95
C THR A 580 -23.70 -17.15 -2.82
N PHE A 581 -23.91 -15.83 -2.88
CA PHE A 581 -25.03 -15.22 -3.61
C PHE A 581 -24.54 -14.26 -4.69
N LEU A 582 -25.36 -14.13 -5.75
CA LEU A 582 -25.22 -13.14 -6.82
C LEU A 582 -26.54 -12.42 -7.02
N VAL A 583 -26.52 -11.09 -6.91
CA VAL A 583 -27.64 -10.22 -7.25
C VAL A 583 -27.45 -9.73 -8.67
N ILE A 584 -28.52 -9.79 -9.47
CA ILE A 584 -28.52 -9.41 -10.89
C ILE A 584 -29.65 -8.40 -11.12
N GLY A 585 -29.35 -7.28 -11.73
CA GLY A 585 -30.31 -6.24 -12.13
C GLY A 585 -30.32 -6.00 -13.64
N TRP A 586 -31.51 -5.75 -14.20
CA TRP A 586 -31.71 -5.53 -15.64
C TRP A 586 -32.30 -4.16 -15.96
N THR A 587 -32.21 -3.77 -17.23
CA THR A 587 -32.78 -2.50 -17.73
C THR A 587 -34.29 -2.42 -17.61
N ASN A 588 -35.00 -3.53 -17.57
CA ASN A 588 -36.45 -3.58 -17.40
C ASN A 588 -36.93 -3.43 -15.94
N GLY A 589 -36.01 -3.15 -15.00
CA GLY A 589 -36.33 -2.99 -13.59
C GLY A 589 -36.46 -4.30 -12.80
N THR A 590 -36.23 -5.44 -13.43
CA THR A 590 -36.23 -6.74 -12.75
C THR A 590 -34.93 -6.95 -12.00
N VAL A 591 -35.04 -7.63 -10.85
CA VAL A 591 -33.90 -8.08 -10.04
C VAL A 591 -34.07 -9.56 -9.74
N GLN A 592 -32.99 -10.33 -9.86
CA GLN A 592 -32.93 -11.71 -9.40
C GLN A 592 -31.80 -11.88 -8.39
N VAL A 593 -32.00 -12.79 -7.44
CA VAL A 593 -30.98 -13.24 -6.53
C VAL A 593 -30.75 -14.74 -6.77
N HIS A 594 -29.53 -15.10 -7.04
CA HIS A 594 -29.12 -16.49 -7.24
C HIS A 594 -28.19 -16.94 -6.12
N ARG A 595 -28.43 -18.15 -5.58
CA ARG A 595 -27.46 -18.87 -4.76
C ARG A 595 -26.54 -19.64 -5.71
N LEU A 596 -25.23 -19.54 -5.53
CA LEU A 596 -24.24 -20.15 -6.45
C LEU A 596 -23.70 -21.49 -5.95
N THR A 597 -23.80 -21.75 -4.66
CA THR A 597 -23.26 -22.95 -4.01
C THR A 597 -24.30 -23.63 -3.12
N PRO A 598 -24.37 -24.98 -3.07
CA PRO A 598 -23.58 -25.96 -3.82
C PRO A 598 -23.97 -26.06 -5.30
N LYS A 599 -25.16 -25.61 -5.69
CA LYS A 599 -25.65 -25.56 -7.08
C LYS A 599 -26.29 -24.21 -7.34
N ALA A 600 -26.09 -23.68 -8.54
CA ALA A 600 -26.75 -22.44 -8.93
C ALA A 600 -28.27 -22.58 -8.97
N GLU A 601 -28.98 -21.80 -8.16
CA GLU A 601 -30.42 -21.75 -8.13
C GLU A 601 -30.95 -20.33 -7.93
N LYS A 602 -32.08 -20.01 -8.54
CA LYS A 602 -32.78 -18.74 -8.34
C LYS A 602 -33.49 -18.76 -7.00
N VAL A 603 -33.14 -17.86 -6.10
CA VAL A 603 -33.74 -17.71 -4.78
C VAL A 603 -34.87 -16.70 -4.80
N ALA A 604 -34.73 -15.64 -5.60
CA ALA A 604 -35.69 -14.56 -5.69
C ALA A 604 -35.73 -13.92 -7.07
N GLU A 605 -36.92 -13.39 -7.39
CA GLU A 605 -37.16 -12.53 -8.56
C GLU A 605 -38.22 -11.49 -8.24
N GLY A 606 -38.03 -10.26 -8.69
CA GLY A 606 -39.04 -9.21 -8.54
C GLY A 606 -38.82 -8.05 -9.51
N ALA A 607 -39.89 -7.55 -10.11
CA ALA A 607 -39.95 -6.36 -10.95
C ALA A 607 -40.48 -5.18 -10.12
N HIS A 608 -39.68 -4.73 -9.14
CA HIS A 608 -40.07 -3.68 -8.21
C HIS A 608 -39.57 -2.28 -8.58
N HIS A 609 -38.70 -2.19 -9.60
CA HIS A 609 -38.24 -0.93 -10.16
C HIS A 609 -39.01 -0.58 -11.43
N ARG A 610 -39.37 0.69 -11.58
CA ARG A 610 -40.02 1.21 -12.81
C ARG A 610 -38.99 1.65 -13.85
N HIS A 611 -37.73 1.79 -13.44
CA HIS A 611 -36.61 2.23 -14.25
C HIS A 611 -35.50 1.17 -14.23
N ALA A 612 -34.52 1.34 -15.10
CA ALA A 612 -33.36 0.45 -15.16
C ALA A 612 -32.66 0.36 -13.80
N VAL A 613 -32.34 -0.87 -13.37
CA VAL A 613 -31.55 -1.09 -12.16
C VAL A 613 -30.12 -0.57 -12.42
N THR A 614 -29.67 0.37 -11.63
CA THR A 614 -28.34 1.03 -11.79
C THR A 614 -27.29 0.52 -10.84
N ALA A 615 -27.71 -0.01 -9.69
CA ALA A 615 -26.80 -0.54 -8.68
C ALA A 615 -27.43 -1.71 -7.94
N ALA A 616 -26.60 -2.65 -7.52
CA ALA A 616 -26.96 -3.78 -6.69
C ALA A 616 -25.92 -3.98 -5.58
N ALA A 617 -26.32 -4.54 -4.45
CA ALA A 617 -25.44 -4.90 -3.35
C ALA A 617 -25.97 -6.13 -2.61
N ALA A 618 -25.07 -6.91 -2.02
CA ALA A 618 -25.40 -8.00 -1.13
C ALA A 618 -24.69 -7.82 0.22
N ALA A 619 -25.39 -8.10 1.31
CA ALA A 619 -24.80 -8.12 2.65
C ALA A 619 -23.71 -9.21 2.73
N PRO A 620 -22.69 -9.06 3.60
CA PRO A 620 -21.53 -9.95 3.64
C PRO A 620 -21.87 -11.45 3.69
N LYS A 621 -22.84 -11.82 4.49
CA LYS A 621 -23.29 -13.22 4.66
C LYS A 621 -24.57 -13.55 3.90
N GLY A 622 -24.98 -12.74 2.92
CA GLY A 622 -26.21 -12.95 2.16
C GLY A 622 -27.48 -12.89 2.99
N GLN A 623 -27.48 -12.16 4.12
CA GLN A 623 -28.67 -12.02 4.97
C GLN A 623 -29.65 -10.97 4.46
N ALA A 624 -29.17 -10.05 3.60
CA ALA A 624 -29.96 -9.01 2.95
C ALA A 624 -29.37 -8.67 1.58
N PHE A 625 -30.20 -8.12 0.71
CA PHE A 625 -29.80 -7.65 -0.62
C PHE A 625 -30.41 -6.26 -0.87
N ALA A 626 -29.83 -5.51 -1.76
CA ALA A 626 -30.33 -4.21 -2.16
C ALA A 626 -30.18 -4.00 -3.67
N SER A 627 -31.12 -3.30 -4.25
CA SER A 627 -31.09 -2.84 -5.64
C SER A 627 -31.57 -1.39 -5.72
N ALA A 628 -31.06 -0.64 -6.68
CA ALA A 628 -31.48 0.74 -6.88
C ALA A 628 -31.60 1.07 -8.35
N ASP A 629 -32.38 2.12 -8.67
CA ASP A 629 -32.64 2.57 -10.02
C ASP A 629 -32.32 4.05 -10.28
N ASP A 630 -32.50 4.48 -11.52
CA ASP A 630 -32.27 5.86 -11.97
C ASP A 630 -33.23 6.89 -11.38
N SER A 631 -34.37 6.48 -10.78
CA SER A 631 -35.27 7.40 -10.09
C SER A 631 -34.81 7.71 -8.64
N GLY A 632 -33.83 6.95 -8.14
CA GLY A 632 -33.37 7.03 -6.76
C GLY A 632 -34.13 6.09 -5.81
N GLN A 633 -34.97 5.22 -6.34
CA GLN A 633 -35.62 4.19 -5.53
C GLN A 633 -34.62 3.11 -5.17
N VAL A 634 -34.57 2.74 -3.89
CA VAL A 634 -33.81 1.61 -3.35
C VAL A 634 -34.80 0.56 -2.85
N VAL A 635 -34.72 -0.66 -3.34
CA VAL A 635 -35.50 -1.80 -2.87
C VAL A 635 -34.61 -2.68 -2.01
N LEU A 636 -35.08 -2.99 -0.82
CA LEU A 636 -34.41 -3.79 0.20
C LEU A 636 -35.06 -5.18 0.26
N TRP A 637 -34.22 -6.22 0.25
CA TRP A 637 -34.63 -7.60 0.16
C TRP A 637 -34.05 -8.39 1.34
N GLY A 638 -34.83 -9.24 1.95
CA GLY A 638 -34.40 -10.13 3.01
C GLY A 638 -33.68 -11.37 2.47
N LYS A 639 -33.18 -12.19 3.40
CA LYS A 639 -32.45 -13.44 3.13
C LYS A 639 -33.18 -14.39 2.17
N ASN A 640 -34.50 -14.43 2.25
CA ASN A 640 -35.32 -15.29 1.39
C ASN A 640 -35.72 -14.64 0.07
N GLY A 641 -35.10 -13.48 -0.26
CA GLY A 641 -35.39 -12.73 -1.46
C GLY A 641 -36.74 -12.03 -1.47
N GLN A 642 -37.45 -11.97 -0.33
CA GLN A 642 -38.68 -11.20 -0.20
C GLN A 642 -38.38 -9.71 -0.03
N LYS A 643 -39.13 -8.87 -0.71
CA LYS A 643 -39.06 -7.43 -0.52
C LYS A 643 -39.40 -7.06 0.92
N GLN A 644 -38.47 -6.40 1.60
CA GLN A 644 -38.68 -5.96 2.99
C GLN A 644 -39.14 -4.50 3.06
N ALA A 645 -38.46 -3.62 2.32
CA ALA A 645 -38.75 -2.20 2.33
C ALA A 645 -38.38 -1.53 1.00
N THR A 646 -38.86 -0.31 0.84
CA THR A 646 -38.46 0.59 -0.24
C THR A 646 -38.08 1.92 0.37
N ALA A 647 -36.92 2.47 -0.07
CA ALA A 647 -36.44 3.78 0.34
C ALA A 647 -36.25 4.67 -0.90
N THR A 648 -36.26 6.00 -0.70
CA THR A 648 -35.85 6.96 -1.70
C THR A 648 -34.54 7.59 -1.29
N ALA A 649 -33.47 7.27 -2.00
CA ALA A 649 -32.14 7.76 -1.67
C ALA A 649 -31.81 9.11 -2.31
N GLY A 650 -32.34 9.42 -3.49
CA GLY A 650 -32.07 10.72 -4.13
C GLY A 650 -32.93 10.96 -5.36
N GLY A 651 -33.21 12.23 -5.68
CA GLY A 651 -34.10 12.61 -6.78
C GLY A 651 -33.52 12.46 -8.20
N ARG A 652 -32.23 12.11 -8.32
CA ARG A 652 -31.52 11.97 -9.61
C ARG A 652 -30.87 10.60 -9.83
N GLY A 653 -31.33 9.57 -9.10
CA GLY A 653 -30.85 8.20 -9.22
C GLY A 653 -29.69 7.82 -8.30
N VAL A 654 -29.55 6.52 -8.08
CA VAL A 654 -28.46 5.92 -7.30
C VAL A 654 -27.47 5.28 -8.27
N LYS A 655 -26.17 5.56 -8.10
CA LYS A 655 -25.11 5.06 -8.98
C LYS A 655 -24.24 3.99 -8.34
N ALA A 656 -24.21 3.93 -7.01
CA ALA A 656 -23.47 2.94 -6.25
C ALA A 656 -24.23 2.51 -4.99
N LEU A 657 -24.17 1.23 -4.64
CA LEU A 657 -24.69 0.66 -3.40
C LEU A 657 -23.60 -0.18 -2.73
N LEU A 658 -23.52 -0.11 -1.40
CA LEU A 658 -22.56 -0.89 -0.63
C LEU A 658 -23.09 -1.16 0.78
N PHE A 659 -23.12 -2.42 1.22
CA PHE A 659 -23.39 -2.75 2.61
C PHE A 659 -22.19 -2.40 3.51
N LEU A 660 -22.48 -1.75 4.62
CA LEU A 660 -21.53 -1.41 5.67
C LEU A 660 -21.68 -2.42 6.83
N GLY A 661 -21.32 -3.66 6.58
CA GLY A 661 -21.71 -4.80 7.41
C GLY A 661 -23.19 -5.19 7.17
N ASP A 662 -23.83 -5.82 8.18
CA ASP A 662 -25.21 -6.30 8.04
C ASP A 662 -26.27 -5.26 8.43
N GLN A 663 -25.87 -4.13 9.04
CA GLN A 663 -26.78 -3.18 9.70
C GLN A 663 -26.92 -1.83 9.00
N ALA A 664 -26.15 -1.55 7.99
CA ALA A 664 -26.24 -0.30 7.23
C ALA A 664 -25.96 -0.52 5.75
N LEU A 665 -26.59 0.33 4.90
CA LEU A 665 -26.41 0.35 3.45
C LEU A 665 -26.04 1.78 3.02
N ALA A 666 -24.91 1.97 2.36
CA ALA A 666 -24.56 3.22 1.74
C ALA A 666 -25.07 3.28 0.30
N ALA A 667 -25.64 4.42 -0.07
CA ALA A 667 -26.12 4.74 -1.42
C ALA A 667 -25.40 5.99 -1.94
N GLY A 668 -24.64 5.87 -3.02
CA GLY A 668 -24.01 6.98 -3.74
C GLY A 668 -24.98 7.50 -4.80
N CYS A 669 -25.36 8.77 -4.68
CA CYS A 669 -26.40 9.39 -5.47
C CYS A 669 -25.84 10.28 -6.60
N ALA A 670 -26.64 10.44 -7.66
CA ALA A 670 -26.27 11.27 -8.80
C ALA A 670 -26.24 12.78 -8.49
N ASP A 671 -26.82 13.19 -7.37
CA ASP A 671 -26.79 14.57 -6.87
C ASP A 671 -25.52 14.90 -6.04
N GLY A 672 -24.58 13.95 -5.93
CA GLY A 672 -23.35 14.12 -5.16
C GLY A 672 -23.50 13.86 -3.67
N THR A 673 -24.61 13.26 -3.24
CA THR A 673 -24.81 12.86 -1.85
C THR A 673 -24.49 11.37 -1.64
N VAL A 674 -24.05 11.06 -0.42
CA VAL A 674 -23.99 9.69 0.10
C VAL A 674 -25.04 9.59 1.20
N LYS A 675 -25.99 8.66 1.06
CA LYS A 675 -26.97 8.37 2.11
C LYS A 675 -26.69 7.02 2.73
N VAL A 676 -26.78 6.95 4.03
CA VAL A 676 -26.71 5.70 4.80
C VAL A 676 -28.10 5.32 5.23
N LEU A 677 -28.52 4.11 4.89
CA LEU A 677 -29.88 3.60 5.10
C LEU A 677 -29.86 2.42 6.08
N ASN A 678 -30.91 2.27 6.84
CA ASN A 678 -31.19 1.04 7.57
C ASN A 678 -31.71 -0.02 6.58
N PRO A 679 -31.06 -1.18 6.41
CA PRO A 679 -31.44 -2.15 5.39
C PRO A 679 -32.75 -2.90 5.67
N SER A 680 -33.24 -2.87 6.91
CA SER A 680 -34.52 -3.53 7.27
C SER A 680 -35.72 -2.60 7.09
N SER A 681 -35.59 -1.31 7.43
CA SER A 681 -36.70 -0.34 7.40
C SER A 681 -36.64 0.63 6.22
N GLY A 682 -35.51 0.79 5.58
CA GLY A 682 -35.29 1.82 4.55
C GLY A 682 -35.11 3.25 5.11
N ALA A 683 -35.10 3.42 6.44
CA ALA A 683 -34.92 4.73 7.06
C ALA A 683 -33.52 5.30 6.76
N VAL A 684 -33.47 6.61 6.47
CA VAL A 684 -32.19 7.33 6.28
C VAL A 684 -31.58 7.59 7.65
N LEU A 685 -30.39 7.02 7.89
CA LEU A 685 -29.62 7.18 9.12
C LEU A 685 -28.71 8.41 9.05
N ALA A 686 -28.12 8.69 7.87
CA ALA A 686 -27.25 9.81 7.64
C ALA A 686 -27.27 10.26 6.17
N THR A 687 -26.93 11.54 5.94
CA THR A 687 -26.73 12.10 4.60
C THR A 687 -25.47 12.96 4.60
N HIS A 688 -24.55 12.68 3.67
CA HIS A 688 -23.31 13.43 3.49
C HIS A 688 -23.27 14.02 2.08
N SER A 689 -23.08 15.34 1.96
CA SER A 689 -22.93 16.02 0.69
C SER A 689 -21.44 16.13 0.34
N LEU A 690 -21.06 15.64 -0.85
CA LEU A 690 -19.68 15.63 -1.34
C LEU A 690 -19.47 16.62 -2.49
N GLY A 691 -20.48 17.39 -2.84
CA GLY A 691 -20.48 18.34 -3.97
C GLY A 691 -21.63 18.06 -4.94
N ALA A 692 -21.56 18.63 -6.15
CA ALA A 692 -22.63 18.54 -7.13
C ALA A 692 -22.46 17.42 -8.17
N THR A 693 -21.40 16.60 -8.08
CA THR A 693 -21.09 15.55 -9.05
C THR A 693 -21.47 14.18 -8.54
N ALA A 694 -22.04 13.33 -9.42
CA ALA A 694 -22.52 12.01 -9.06
C ALA A 694 -21.47 11.17 -8.33
N VAL A 695 -21.87 10.51 -7.24
CA VAL A 695 -21.07 9.52 -6.54
C VAL A 695 -21.20 8.18 -7.27
N THR A 696 -20.13 7.73 -7.89
CA THR A 696 -20.09 6.59 -8.81
C THR A 696 -19.49 5.32 -8.21
N ALA A 697 -18.77 5.45 -7.12
CA ALA A 697 -18.12 4.32 -6.46
C ALA A 697 -18.07 4.51 -4.94
N LEU A 698 -18.18 3.41 -4.21
CA LEU A 698 -18.11 3.37 -2.74
C LEU A 698 -17.18 2.22 -2.31
N ALA A 699 -16.44 2.41 -1.22
CA ALA A 699 -15.68 1.36 -0.56
C ALA A 699 -15.69 1.57 0.96
N PHE A 700 -15.75 0.48 1.73
CA PHE A 700 -15.83 0.52 3.17
C PHE A 700 -14.60 -0.12 3.82
N ALA A 701 -13.88 0.66 4.61
CA ALA A 701 -12.79 0.19 5.45
C ALA A 701 -13.39 -0.29 6.79
N LYS A 702 -13.71 -1.58 6.86
CA LYS A 702 -14.46 -2.20 7.97
C LYS A 702 -13.78 -2.02 9.31
N GLU A 703 -12.46 -2.24 9.38
CA GLU A 703 -11.67 -2.12 10.61
C GLU A 703 -11.62 -0.67 11.13
N LYS A 704 -11.78 0.30 10.25
CA LYS A 704 -11.71 1.73 10.56
C LYS A 704 -13.06 2.43 10.61
N LEU A 705 -14.12 1.72 10.31
CA LEU A 705 -15.48 2.27 10.16
C LEU A 705 -15.52 3.52 9.28
N ALA A 706 -14.77 3.51 8.18
CA ALA A 706 -14.64 4.62 7.25
C ALA A 706 -15.16 4.28 5.87
N LEU A 707 -15.82 5.24 5.22
CA LEU A 707 -16.41 5.12 3.89
C LEU A 707 -15.67 6.01 2.90
N ALA A 708 -15.10 5.41 1.88
CA ALA A 708 -14.55 6.13 0.73
C ALA A 708 -15.61 6.26 -0.37
N ALA A 709 -15.71 7.43 -0.95
CA ALA A 709 -16.63 7.75 -2.03
C ALA A 709 -15.90 8.40 -3.20
N GLY A 710 -16.09 7.87 -4.40
CA GLY A 710 -15.53 8.36 -5.67
C GLY A 710 -16.62 8.99 -6.54
N THR A 711 -16.27 10.07 -7.26
CA THR A 711 -17.23 10.83 -8.06
C THR A 711 -16.93 10.74 -9.56
N GLN A 712 -17.92 11.16 -10.35
CA GLN A 712 -17.82 11.27 -11.79
C GLN A 712 -16.77 12.31 -12.24
N SER A 713 -16.43 13.28 -11.40
CA SER A 713 -15.36 14.26 -11.68
C SER A 713 -13.95 13.78 -11.35
N GLY A 714 -13.80 12.55 -10.86
CA GLY A 714 -12.48 12.02 -10.43
C GLY A 714 -12.11 12.34 -8.98
N GLN A 715 -13.02 12.94 -8.23
CA GLN A 715 -12.82 13.24 -6.82
C GLN A 715 -13.00 11.97 -5.97
N VAL A 716 -12.16 11.79 -4.99
CA VAL A 716 -12.27 10.76 -3.95
C VAL A 716 -12.31 11.42 -2.58
N THR A 717 -13.30 11.07 -1.77
CA THR A 717 -13.51 11.61 -0.42
C THR A 717 -13.57 10.48 0.58
N LEU A 718 -12.89 10.62 1.70
CA LEU A 718 -12.97 9.72 2.84
C LEU A 718 -13.84 10.33 3.94
N LEU A 719 -14.86 9.59 4.35
CA LEU A 719 -15.75 9.88 5.46
C LEU A 719 -15.40 8.95 6.62
N ALA A 720 -15.15 9.50 7.79
CA ALA A 720 -14.92 8.74 9.01
C ALA A 720 -15.33 9.53 10.26
N LEU A 721 -15.28 8.86 11.41
CA LEU A 721 -15.45 9.52 12.70
C LEU A 721 -14.29 10.52 12.92
N GLU A 722 -14.60 11.71 13.39
CA GLU A 722 -13.59 12.56 14.04
C GLU A 722 -13.21 11.89 15.36
N THR A 723 -11.96 11.48 15.48
CA THR A 723 -11.40 10.92 16.72
C THR A 723 -10.92 12.03 17.63
#